data_168732795b580429ae0c5e5f03e57ad2
#
_entry.id   168732795b580429ae0c5e5f03e57ad2
#
_cell.length_a   1.000
_cell.length_b   1.000
_cell.length_c   1.000
_cell.angle_alpha   90.00
_cell.angle_beta   90.00
_cell.angle_gamma   90.00
#
_symmetry.space_group_name_H-M   'P 1'
#
loop_
_entity.id
_entity.type
_entity.pdbx_description
1 polymer ?
#
loop_
_entity_poly.entity_id
_entity_poly.type
_entity_poly.pdbx_seq_one_letter_code
_entity_poly.pdbx_strand_id
1 'polypeptide(L)'
;MSNLTLEEKYKSNDIQYELGRNFIEYAVAVNTDRSIPDAKSGLKPVARRILWGSYVGGRTSNKAHVKCARIVGDVMGSLHPHGDSSIYGALVRLAQPWVMRYPLIDFHGSCGNQNGDGAAAMRYTEARLAKITEDGMLAGIKKKNVDFTPTYDDADEEPITLPAVFPNLLCNPNTGIGVAIACNWLPHNLKEVANAIYDYIDGKEPMLPGPDFPTGGIVINKNDIPNIMRTGHGSIKLRGKYNIEKNKIVFYEIPYGVTIEDLLANIAEVCNNKEIEGISEIRDESNKKGIRVVIECQKGIEPSSLINKLFAKTKLQISISYNQIALVDKTPVELNLKDCCKIYVDHNIDCLKKELNFDLHKAEDRLHIIGGLLIALEDIDNVIALIKKSSDSTKAKEALITKYNLSEIQAKSILAMRLSSLAHMEKVELENEKKELVDKIADIKDVLTNHARQLSMIKDNLSAIVNKYGDNRRTELAQISVKPEEKEIAEVIPENVVVTLTQNGLIKKVPTSSFKVQRRGGKGVKSADESIMEIISTNTVDTLMFFTNKGKMYRTIVDNIPTGTNASKGIAINTIVNLENDERVIAMSSLYRKTNAKYVVFVTKQGLFKKTYIEEYMKTNRNNGIAAIKLKEEDSVVGVTFLDEEDVILITKGGYAIHFETKSINPIGRLTSGVKGIKLSENDEVENILPVHKTTDSIAIIGKDGLGKKMELSDFPLQGRGGKGIIIYKGADIVGSEMIADEDNLLLVGDKTLCISTKDIPMLGKTAVGNILIKGNVSKVVKL
;
A
#
# COMPACT_ATOMS: atom_id res chain seq x y z
N MET A 1 18.99 46.69 28.15
CA MET A 1 18.98 45.22 27.96
C MET A 1 18.30 44.64 29.19
N SER A 2 17.04 44.29 29.11
CA SER A 2 16.27 43.66 30.19
C SER A 2 16.86 42.30 30.51
N ASN A 3 17.29 42.07 31.73
CA ASN A 3 17.68 40.76 32.25
C ASN A 3 16.42 39.87 32.31
N LEU A 4 16.13 39.16 31.23
CA LEU A 4 15.18 38.06 31.26
C LEU A 4 15.71 36.99 32.21
N THR A 5 14.90 36.56 33.15
CA THR A 5 15.22 35.43 34.04
C THR A 5 15.45 34.16 33.23
N LEU A 6 16.22 33.20 33.75
CA LEU A 6 16.49 31.94 33.06
C LEU A 6 15.20 31.21 32.63
N GLU A 7 14.12 31.30 33.40
CA GLU A 7 12.79 30.75 33.08
C GLU A 7 12.14 31.43 31.88
N GLU A 8 12.40 32.69 31.60
CA GLU A 8 11.88 33.41 30.44
C GLU A 8 12.64 33.06 29.13
N LYS A 9 13.84 32.45 29.26
CA LYS A 9 14.65 31.99 28.09
C LYS A 9 14.31 30.61 27.61
N TYR A 10 13.61 29.79 28.38
CA TYR A 10 13.26 28.44 28.06
C TYR A 10 11.75 28.27 28.06
N LYS A 11 11.19 27.85 26.91
CA LYS A 11 9.80 27.49 26.77
C LYS A 11 9.68 25.98 27.02
N SER A 12 8.95 25.61 28.07
CA SER A 12 8.64 24.17 28.30
C SER A 12 7.58 23.72 27.30
N ASN A 13 7.97 22.80 26.43
CA ASN A 13 7.05 22.18 25.49
C ASN A 13 6.92 20.70 25.81
N ASP A 14 5.71 20.16 25.68
CA ASP A 14 5.49 18.73 25.80
C ASP A 14 6.14 18.01 24.60
N ILE A 15 7.06 17.09 24.89
CA ILE A 15 7.80 16.33 23.89
C ILE A 15 6.86 15.48 23.02
N GLN A 16 5.75 14.95 23.55
CA GLN A 16 4.78 14.16 22.79
C GLN A 16 4.05 15.03 21.77
N TYR A 17 3.69 16.26 22.16
CA TYR A 17 3.06 17.22 21.26
C TYR A 17 3.99 17.67 20.14
N GLU A 18 5.24 18.04 20.47
CA GLU A 18 6.22 18.46 19.47
C GLU A 18 6.62 17.32 18.52
N LEU A 19 6.83 16.11 19.05
CA LEU A 19 7.07 14.93 18.21
C LEU A 19 5.89 14.65 17.30
N GLY A 20 4.67 14.68 17.80
CA GLY A 20 3.46 14.45 16.99
C GLY A 20 3.33 15.48 15.87
N ARG A 21 3.52 16.76 16.15
CA ARG A 21 3.45 17.83 15.15
C ARG A 21 4.53 17.68 14.07
N ASN A 22 5.78 17.56 14.49
CA ASN A 22 6.91 17.41 13.56
C ASN A 22 6.83 16.12 12.74
N PHE A 23 6.30 15.04 13.34
CA PHE A 23 6.08 13.78 12.60
C PHE A 23 4.99 13.91 11.53
N ILE A 24 3.92 14.65 11.79
CA ILE A 24 2.87 14.91 10.81
C ILE A 24 3.44 15.75 9.64
N GLU A 25 4.16 16.83 9.93
CA GLU A 25 4.80 17.66 8.89
C GLU A 25 5.78 16.84 8.03
N TYR A 26 6.61 16.02 8.67
CA TYR A 26 7.50 15.09 7.98
C TYR A 26 6.72 14.07 7.13
N ALA A 27 5.67 13.46 7.68
CA ALA A 27 4.85 12.50 6.99
C ALA A 27 4.17 13.10 5.75
N VAL A 28 3.63 14.31 5.86
CA VAL A 28 3.05 15.05 4.73
C VAL A 28 4.12 15.29 3.67
N ALA A 29 5.27 15.86 4.01
CA ALA A 29 6.34 16.12 3.06
C ALA A 29 6.84 14.84 2.36
N VAL A 30 7.05 13.74 3.11
CA VAL A 30 7.46 12.46 2.51
C VAL A 30 6.40 11.92 1.55
N ASN A 31 5.13 12.05 1.89
CA ASN A 31 4.04 11.54 1.07
C ASN A 31 3.83 12.40 -0.19
N THR A 32 3.80 13.75 -0.05
CA THR A 32 3.48 14.66 -1.16
C THR A 32 4.67 14.95 -2.06
N ASP A 33 5.87 15.11 -1.49
CA ASP A 33 7.00 15.64 -2.25
C ASP A 33 8.02 14.56 -2.66
N ARG A 34 7.77 13.28 -2.28
CA ARG A 34 8.70 12.19 -2.58
C ARG A 34 8.04 10.91 -3.05
N SER A 35 7.06 10.37 -2.29
CA SER A 35 6.70 8.96 -2.39
C SER A 35 5.51 8.67 -3.29
N ILE A 36 4.48 9.52 -3.28
CA ILE A 36 3.22 9.29 -3.97
C ILE A 36 3.20 10.07 -5.30
N PRO A 37 2.77 9.46 -6.42
CA PRO A 37 2.70 10.15 -7.70
C PRO A 37 1.52 11.15 -7.75
N ASP A 38 1.67 12.20 -8.52
CA ASP A 38 0.58 13.09 -8.90
C ASP A 38 -0.46 12.36 -9.77
N ALA A 39 -1.74 12.51 -9.49
CA ALA A 39 -2.81 11.81 -10.19
C ALA A 39 -2.97 12.25 -11.65
N LYS A 40 -2.64 13.52 -11.98
CA LYS A 40 -2.76 14.10 -13.32
C LYS A 40 -1.68 13.59 -14.26
N SER A 41 -0.42 13.59 -13.83
CA SER A 41 0.73 13.20 -14.66
C SER A 41 1.28 11.80 -14.39
N GLY A 42 0.90 11.16 -13.27
CA GLY A 42 1.45 9.89 -12.86
C GLY A 42 2.92 9.94 -12.47
N LEU A 43 3.46 11.12 -12.18
CA LEU A 43 4.88 11.32 -11.88
C LEU A 43 5.10 11.74 -10.44
N LYS A 44 6.21 11.25 -9.87
CA LYS A 44 6.77 11.80 -8.64
C LYS A 44 7.54 13.09 -8.95
N PRO A 45 7.73 13.99 -7.97
CA PRO A 45 8.44 15.25 -8.19
C PRO A 45 9.81 15.09 -8.84
N VAL A 46 10.61 14.12 -8.42
CA VAL A 46 11.93 13.86 -9.02
C VAL A 46 11.84 13.52 -10.51
N ALA A 47 10.89 12.66 -10.89
CA ALA A 47 10.70 12.28 -12.29
C ALA A 47 10.20 13.46 -13.14
N ARG A 48 9.23 14.24 -12.64
CA ARG A 48 8.75 15.46 -13.29
C ARG A 48 9.89 16.45 -13.54
N ARG A 49 10.73 16.68 -12.53
CA ARG A 49 11.87 17.60 -12.59
C ARG A 49 12.96 17.12 -13.56
N ILE A 50 13.21 15.81 -13.65
CA ILE A 50 14.12 15.23 -14.65
C ILE A 50 13.61 15.49 -16.07
N LEU A 51 12.32 15.25 -16.34
CA LEU A 51 11.75 15.47 -17.68
C LEU A 51 11.72 16.96 -18.02
N TRP A 52 11.30 17.81 -17.09
CA TRP A 52 11.27 19.26 -17.27
C TRP A 52 12.68 19.86 -17.47
N GLY A 53 13.63 19.56 -16.61
CA GLY A 53 15.00 20.03 -16.71
C GLY A 53 15.72 19.55 -17.99
N SER A 54 15.40 18.32 -18.43
CA SER A 54 15.88 17.85 -19.73
C SER A 54 15.29 18.62 -20.89
N TYR A 55 14.01 18.99 -20.83
CA TYR A 55 13.33 19.75 -21.86
C TYR A 55 13.84 21.20 -21.96
N VAL A 56 13.93 21.91 -20.83
CA VAL A 56 14.48 23.28 -20.77
C VAL A 56 15.92 23.29 -21.20
N GLY A 57 16.72 22.29 -20.83
CA GLY A 57 18.10 22.11 -21.26
C GLY A 57 18.27 21.73 -22.75
N GLY A 58 17.17 21.65 -23.52
CA GLY A 58 17.18 21.35 -24.95
C GLY A 58 17.56 19.91 -25.30
N ARG A 59 17.40 18.95 -24.37
CA ARG A 59 17.78 17.54 -24.57
C ARG A 59 16.61 16.74 -25.13
N THR A 60 16.11 17.20 -26.26
CA THR A 60 14.99 16.63 -26.99
C THR A 60 15.40 15.42 -27.84
N SER A 61 14.44 14.59 -28.24
CA SER A 61 14.66 13.33 -28.96
C SER A 61 15.37 13.50 -30.32
N ASN A 62 15.33 14.69 -30.91
CA ASN A 62 15.98 15.03 -32.15
C ASN A 62 17.39 15.60 -31.97
N LYS A 63 17.88 15.71 -30.73
CA LYS A 63 19.24 16.18 -30.41
C LYS A 63 20.15 15.02 -30.04
N ALA A 64 21.45 15.27 -29.97
CA ALA A 64 22.38 14.26 -29.47
C ALA A 64 22.15 13.94 -28.01
N HIS A 65 22.45 12.70 -27.60
CA HIS A 65 22.50 12.30 -26.20
C HIS A 65 23.56 13.11 -25.44
N VAL A 66 23.32 13.39 -24.19
CA VAL A 66 24.28 14.08 -23.32
C VAL A 66 24.61 13.20 -22.10
N LYS A 67 25.80 13.39 -21.51
CA LYS A 67 26.18 12.65 -20.29
C LYS A 67 25.12 12.79 -19.21
N CYS A 68 24.73 11.67 -18.61
CA CYS A 68 23.76 11.66 -17.52
C CYS A 68 24.20 12.54 -16.35
N ALA A 69 25.51 12.62 -16.08
CA ALA A 69 26.06 13.50 -15.07
C ALA A 69 25.68 14.98 -15.28
N ARG A 70 25.54 15.43 -16.54
CA ARG A 70 25.11 16.80 -16.84
C ARG A 70 23.62 16.98 -16.54
N ILE A 71 22.79 16.01 -16.93
CA ILE A 71 21.35 16.05 -16.62
C ILE A 71 21.14 16.09 -15.12
N VAL A 72 21.82 15.20 -14.39
CA VAL A 72 21.73 15.10 -12.93
C VAL A 72 22.19 16.39 -12.26
N GLY A 73 23.32 16.95 -12.71
CA GLY A 73 23.85 18.21 -12.18
C GLY A 73 22.91 19.39 -12.37
N ASP A 74 22.33 19.54 -13.54
CA ASP A 74 21.38 20.64 -13.84
C ASP A 74 20.09 20.48 -13.03
N VAL A 75 19.55 19.25 -12.91
CA VAL A 75 18.35 18.99 -12.10
C VAL A 75 18.61 19.22 -10.61
N MET A 76 19.77 18.78 -10.12
CA MET A 76 20.15 18.93 -8.71
C MET A 76 20.36 20.40 -8.35
N GLY A 77 20.98 21.16 -9.25
CA GLY A 77 21.35 22.54 -8.97
C GLY A 77 20.18 23.52 -9.04
N SER A 78 19.19 23.30 -9.90
CA SER A 78 18.10 24.27 -10.12
C SER A 78 16.71 23.79 -9.74
N LEU A 79 16.46 22.48 -9.67
CA LEU A 79 15.09 21.97 -9.52
C LEU A 79 14.90 21.07 -8.32
N HIS A 80 15.87 20.20 -7.98
CA HIS A 80 15.69 19.14 -6.99
C HIS A 80 16.91 19.02 -6.06
N PRO A 81 16.91 19.72 -4.91
CA PRO A 81 18.07 19.81 -4.00
C PRO A 81 18.27 18.53 -3.18
N HIS A 82 18.55 17.41 -3.84
CA HIS A 82 18.77 16.09 -3.24
C HIS A 82 20.00 15.40 -3.85
N GLY A 83 20.44 14.29 -3.24
CA GLY A 83 21.64 13.57 -3.69
C GLY A 83 21.60 13.14 -5.15
N ASP A 84 22.72 13.27 -5.83
CA ASP A 84 22.93 12.93 -7.24
C ASP A 84 22.59 11.46 -7.56
N SER A 85 22.95 10.55 -6.67
CA SER A 85 22.67 9.12 -6.83
C SER A 85 21.17 8.80 -6.87
N SER A 86 20.35 9.53 -6.11
CA SER A 86 18.90 9.36 -6.12
C SER A 86 18.29 9.89 -7.43
N ILE A 87 18.77 11.02 -7.93
CA ILE A 87 18.33 11.62 -9.20
C ILE A 87 18.75 10.71 -10.35
N TYR A 88 20.01 10.21 -10.34
CA TYR A 88 20.49 9.29 -11.35
C TYR A 88 19.71 7.99 -11.38
N GLY A 89 19.44 7.40 -10.20
CA GLY A 89 18.61 6.19 -10.09
C GLY A 89 17.21 6.39 -10.67
N ALA A 90 16.58 7.55 -10.43
CA ALA A 90 15.28 7.87 -11.01
C ALA A 90 15.38 8.05 -12.55
N LEU A 91 16.41 8.73 -13.06
CA LEU A 91 16.66 8.89 -14.51
C LEU A 91 16.82 7.53 -15.19
N VAL A 92 17.64 6.64 -14.62
CA VAL A 92 17.86 5.28 -15.13
C VAL A 92 16.56 4.48 -15.14
N ARG A 93 15.77 4.52 -14.05
CA ARG A 93 14.50 3.81 -13.96
C ARG A 93 13.52 4.22 -15.06
N LEU A 94 13.45 5.52 -15.40
CA LEU A 94 12.60 6.02 -16.49
C LEU A 94 13.03 5.53 -17.89
N ALA A 95 14.24 4.99 -18.02
CA ALA A 95 14.82 4.48 -19.26
C ALA A 95 14.75 2.96 -19.40
N GLN A 96 14.59 2.21 -18.30
CA GLN A 96 14.66 0.75 -18.29
C GLN A 96 13.46 0.08 -18.96
N PRO A 97 13.60 -0.61 -20.10
CA PRO A 97 12.49 -1.19 -20.86
C PRO A 97 11.85 -2.44 -20.20
N TRP A 98 12.50 -3.02 -19.18
CA TRP A 98 11.94 -4.12 -18.36
C TRP A 98 11.25 -3.62 -17.08
N VAL A 99 11.37 -2.31 -16.78
CA VAL A 99 10.69 -1.65 -15.66
C VAL A 99 9.52 -0.82 -16.19
N MET A 100 9.80 0.10 -17.15
CA MET A 100 8.78 0.96 -17.74
C MET A 100 8.10 0.25 -18.91
N ARG A 101 6.77 0.26 -18.95
CA ARG A 101 6.03 -0.28 -20.09
C ARG A 101 6.22 0.61 -21.33
N TYR A 102 6.34 1.91 -21.09
CA TYR A 102 6.65 2.95 -22.08
C TYR A 102 7.77 3.84 -21.50
N PRO A 103 9.04 3.56 -21.82
CA PRO A 103 10.17 4.36 -21.33
C PRO A 103 10.04 5.83 -21.73
N LEU A 104 10.32 6.72 -20.77
CA LEU A 104 10.23 8.17 -20.96
C LEU A 104 11.59 8.82 -21.29
N ILE A 105 12.66 8.08 -21.14
CA ILE A 105 14.04 8.49 -21.42
C ILE A 105 14.65 7.56 -22.47
N ASP A 106 15.30 8.12 -23.46
CA ASP A 106 16.14 7.43 -24.43
C ASP A 106 17.59 7.43 -23.92
N PHE A 107 18.19 6.24 -23.77
CA PHE A 107 19.41 6.03 -22.99
C PHE A 107 20.47 5.28 -23.77
N HIS A 108 21.71 5.77 -23.71
CA HIS A 108 22.89 5.14 -24.25
C HIS A 108 23.84 4.67 -23.13
N GLY A 109 24.35 3.46 -23.26
CA GLY A 109 25.21 2.80 -22.28
C GLY A 109 24.43 1.77 -21.44
N SER A 110 25.07 1.22 -20.42
CA SER A 110 24.44 0.23 -19.56
C SER A 110 23.52 0.90 -18.53
N CYS A 111 22.22 0.66 -18.66
CA CYS A 111 21.21 1.05 -17.67
C CYS A 111 20.89 -0.09 -16.69
N GLY A 112 21.75 -1.10 -16.58
CA GLY A 112 21.49 -2.34 -15.86
C GLY A 112 20.87 -3.41 -16.76
N ASN A 113 20.41 -4.50 -16.15
CA ASN A 113 19.74 -5.60 -16.85
C ASN A 113 18.77 -6.35 -15.93
N GLN A 114 18.10 -7.38 -16.46
CA GLN A 114 17.19 -8.24 -15.68
C GLN A 114 17.92 -9.29 -14.83
N ASN A 115 19.23 -9.44 -14.97
CA ASN A 115 20.02 -10.33 -14.11
C ASN A 115 20.16 -9.75 -12.69
N GLY A 116 20.11 -8.42 -12.56
CA GLY A 116 20.28 -7.71 -11.29
C GLY A 116 21.46 -6.72 -11.31
N ASP A 117 22.19 -6.64 -12.44
CA ASP A 117 23.29 -5.68 -12.57
C ASP A 117 22.76 -4.25 -12.53
N GLY A 118 23.46 -3.39 -11.79
CA GLY A 118 23.17 -1.96 -11.73
C GLY A 118 23.57 -1.21 -12.99
N ALA A 119 23.11 0.04 -13.12
CA ALA A 119 23.55 0.93 -14.19
C ALA A 119 25.01 1.32 -14.05
N ALA A 120 25.69 1.51 -15.17
CA ALA A 120 27.03 2.09 -15.18
C ALA A 120 27.02 3.53 -14.61
N ALA A 121 28.14 3.98 -14.07
CA ALA A 121 28.23 5.32 -13.47
C ALA A 121 27.85 6.43 -14.48
N MET A 122 27.16 7.48 -13.98
CA MET A 122 26.56 8.55 -14.78
C MET A 122 27.54 9.32 -15.68
N ARG A 123 28.87 9.24 -15.41
CA ARG A 123 29.91 9.82 -16.25
C ARG A 123 30.14 9.07 -17.56
N TYR A 124 29.73 7.80 -17.64
CA TYR A 124 29.85 6.98 -18.85
C TYR A 124 28.57 6.93 -19.67
N THR A 125 27.41 6.96 -19.01
CA THR A 125 26.11 6.86 -19.66
C THR A 125 25.64 8.20 -20.22
N GLU A 126 24.77 8.14 -21.23
CA GLU A 126 24.19 9.31 -21.89
C GLU A 126 22.69 9.15 -22.02
N ALA A 127 21.95 10.26 -21.98
CA ALA A 127 20.50 10.24 -22.08
C ALA A 127 19.94 11.47 -22.79
N ARG A 128 18.71 11.36 -23.25
CA ARG A 128 17.85 12.43 -23.76
C ARG A 128 16.37 12.04 -23.52
N LEU A 129 15.45 12.95 -23.76
CA LEU A 129 14.03 12.64 -23.72
C LEU A 129 13.67 11.62 -24.81
N ALA A 130 12.84 10.64 -24.46
CA ALA A 130 12.20 9.78 -25.45
C ALA A 130 11.14 10.59 -26.22
N LYS A 131 10.88 10.21 -27.48
CA LYS A 131 9.92 10.93 -28.32
C LYS A 131 8.50 10.95 -27.74
N ILE A 132 8.08 9.86 -27.10
CA ILE A 132 6.79 9.78 -26.39
C ILE A 132 6.66 10.80 -25.27
N THR A 133 7.77 11.17 -24.63
CA THR A 133 7.79 12.17 -23.57
C THR A 133 7.50 13.58 -24.12
N GLU A 134 8.08 13.92 -25.25
CA GLU A 134 7.81 15.21 -25.89
C GLU A 134 6.37 15.29 -26.41
N ASP A 135 5.95 14.26 -27.14
CA ASP A 135 4.63 14.25 -27.81
C ASP A 135 3.48 14.02 -26.82
N GLY A 136 3.74 13.28 -25.73
CA GLY A 136 2.71 12.87 -24.77
C GLY A 136 2.75 13.58 -23.43
N MET A 137 3.92 13.64 -22.77
CA MET A 137 4.02 14.21 -21.42
C MET A 137 4.15 15.72 -21.41
N LEU A 138 4.85 16.29 -22.42
CA LEU A 138 5.22 17.71 -22.51
C LEU A 138 4.47 18.45 -23.64
N ALA A 139 3.45 17.83 -24.24
CA ALA A 139 2.69 18.40 -25.34
C ALA A 139 2.14 19.79 -24.96
N GLY A 140 2.40 20.80 -25.79
CA GLY A 140 1.86 22.15 -25.59
C GLY A 140 2.46 22.96 -24.43
N ILE A 141 3.40 22.44 -23.64
CA ILE A 141 3.92 23.09 -22.41
C ILE A 141 4.52 24.49 -22.67
N LYS A 142 5.05 24.74 -23.89
CA LYS A 142 5.52 26.07 -24.28
C LYS A 142 4.45 27.14 -24.29
N LYS A 143 3.19 26.74 -24.36
CA LYS A 143 2.03 27.63 -24.29
C LYS A 143 1.50 27.82 -22.88
N LYS A 144 2.29 27.41 -21.88
CA LYS A 144 1.93 27.46 -20.44
C LYS A 144 0.56 26.81 -20.17
N ASN A 145 0.32 25.64 -20.75
CA ASN A 145 -0.95 24.91 -20.63
C ASN A 145 -1.12 24.19 -19.27
N VAL A 146 -0.15 24.31 -18.37
CA VAL A 146 -0.21 23.90 -16.96
C VAL A 146 0.23 25.04 -16.06
N ASP A 147 -0.06 24.95 -14.77
CA ASP A 147 0.37 25.96 -13.80
C ASP A 147 1.83 25.74 -13.41
N PHE A 148 2.52 26.84 -13.15
CA PHE A 148 3.91 26.89 -12.74
C PHE A 148 4.03 27.39 -11.29
N THR A 149 5.11 27.01 -10.64
CA THR A 149 5.48 27.47 -9.29
C THR A 149 6.97 27.84 -9.31
N PRO A 150 7.40 28.78 -8.46
CA PRO A 150 8.82 29.03 -8.30
C PRO A 150 9.60 27.77 -7.91
N THR A 151 10.85 27.67 -8.30
CA THR A 151 11.80 26.66 -7.85
C THR A 151 12.15 26.88 -6.38
N TYR A 152 12.84 25.91 -5.74
CA TYR A 152 13.18 25.96 -4.31
C TYR A 152 14.05 27.19 -3.92
N ASP A 153 14.72 27.79 -4.86
CA ASP A 153 15.59 28.98 -4.71
C ASP A 153 14.98 30.27 -5.28
N ASP A 154 13.74 30.22 -5.74
CA ASP A 154 12.99 31.31 -6.38
C ASP A 154 13.70 31.90 -7.63
N ALA A 155 14.68 31.20 -8.20
CA ALA A 155 15.44 31.67 -9.35
C ALA A 155 14.73 31.42 -10.69
N ASP A 156 13.97 30.33 -10.78
CA ASP A 156 13.26 29.88 -11.98
C ASP A 156 11.84 29.40 -11.67
N GLU A 157 11.11 28.95 -12.67
CA GLU A 157 9.78 28.34 -12.55
C GLU A 157 9.79 26.87 -12.98
N GLU A 158 9.10 26.00 -12.23
CA GLU A 158 8.83 24.62 -12.63
C GLU A 158 7.32 24.36 -12.75
N PRO A 159 6.89 23.46 -13.64
CA PRO A 159 5.48 23.09 -13.75
C PRO A 159 5.05 22.27 -12.54
N ILE A 160 3.87 22.59 -11.94
CA ILE A 160 3.30 21.84 -10.82
C ILE A 160 2.96 20.41 -11.25
N THR A 161 2.46 20.24 -12.47
CA THR A 161 2.21 18.96 -13.14
C THR A 161 2.60 19.05 -14.61
N LEU A 162 2.61 17.94 -15.34
CA LEU A 162 2.83 17.96 -16.79
C LEU A 162 1.50 17.81 -17.54
N PRO A 163 1.42 18.25 -18.82
CA PRO A 163 0.20 18.13 -19.63
C PRO A 163 -0.34 16.71 -19.75
N ALA A 164 0.56 15.73 -19.87
CA ALA A 164 0.26 14.30 -19.80
C ALA A 164 -0.90 13.84 -20.71
N VAL A 165 -0.83 14.18 -22.00
CA VAL A 165 -1.71 13.61 -23.05
C VAL A 165 -1.52 12.10 -23.14
N PHE A 166 -0.32 11.59 -22.86
CA PHE A 166 -0.05 10.18 -22.60
C PHE A 166 -0.50 9.83 -21.18
N PRO A 167 -1.44 8.87 -20.99
CA PRO A 167 -2.00 8.53 -19.67
C PRO A 167 -1.01 7.74 -18.81
N ASN A 168 0.07 8.39 -18.41
CA ASN A 168 1.21 7.77 -17.76
C ASN A 168 0.89 7.08 -16.43
N LEU A 169 -0.05 7.61 -15.63
CA LEU A 169 -0.47 7.02 -14.36
C LEU A 169 -0.95 5.57 -14.51
N LEU A 170 -1.67 5.28 -15.59
CA LEU A 170 -2.20 3.95 -15.88
C LEU A 170 -1.27 3.11 -16.75
N CYS A 171 -0.47 3.73 -17.63
CA CYS A 171 0.37 3.02 -18.58
C CYS A 171 1.72 2.59 -18.02
N ASN A 172 2.30 3.33 -17.09
CA ASN A 172 3.60 3.03 -16.50
C ASN A 172 3.50 2.67 -15.02
N PRO A 173 4.41 1.82 -14.49
CA PRO A 173 4.38 1.43 -13.10
C PRO A 173 4.87 2.55 -12.19
N ASN A 174 4.25 2.66 -11.02
CA ASN A 174 4.72 3.57 -9.98
C ASN A 174 4.54 2.92 -8.60
N THR A 175 5.63 2.74 -7.89
CA THR A 175 5.63 2.17 -6.54
C THR A 175 6.20 3.19 -5.57
N GLY A 176 5.50 3.46 -4.48
CA GLY A 176 5.95 4.39 -3.45
C GLY A 176 5.66 3.89 -2.06
N ILE A 177 6.62 4.07 -1.16
CA ILE A 177 6.47 3.80 0.27
C ILE A 177 6.60 5.14 0.97
N GLY A 178 5.49 5.60 1.51
CA GLY A 178 5.40 6.80 2.31
C GLY A 178 5.29 6.50 3.81
N VAL A 179 4.87 7.47 4.59
CA VAL A 179 4.60 7.30 6.02
C VAL A 179 3.13 6.92 6.18
N ALA A 180 2.88 5.73 6.72
CA ALA A 180 1.56 5.11 6.88
C ALA A 180 0.78 4.84 5.58
N ILE A 181 1.34 5.17 4.42
CA ILE A 181 0.71 5.02 3.12
C ILE A 181 1.73 4.40 2.16
N ALA A 182 1.28 3.45 1.34
CA ALA A 182 2.06 2.93 0.22
C ALA A 182 1.20 2.94 -1.03
N CYS A 183 1.80 3.15 -2.20
CA CYS A 183 1.12 3.04 -3.48
C CYS A 183 1.82 2.02 -4.37
N ASN A 184 1.04 1.33 -5.20
CA ASN A 184 1.56 0.41 -6.20
C ASN A 184 0.65 0.42 -7.44
N TRP A 185 1.07 1.18 -8.43
CA TRP A 185 0.44 1.28 -9.75
C TRP A 185 1.09 0.29 -10.69
N LEU A 186 0.30 -0.60 -11.25
CA LEU A 186 0.77 -1.56 -12.24
C LEU A 186 0.62 -1.01 -13.65
N PRO A 187 1.49 -1.40 -14.59
CA PRO A 187 1.44 -0.88 -15.96
C PRO A 187 0.31 -1.53 -16.76
N HIS A 188 -0.29 -0.76 -17.70
CA HIS A 188 -1.30 -1.27 -18.61
C HIS A 188 -0.98 -0.92 -20.06
N ASN A 189 -1.62 -1.63 -20.98
CA ASN A 189 -1.48 -1.39 -22.41
C ASN A 189 -2.13 -0.06 -22.82
N LEU A 190 -1.42 0.76 -23.59
CA LEU A 190 -1.89 2.09 -24.02
C LEU A 190 -3.20 2.06 -24.82
N LYS A 191 -3.37 1.07 -25.71
CA LYS A 191 -4.61 0.96 -26.49
C LYS A 191 -5.80 0.64 -25.60
N GLU A 192 -5.61 -0.20 -24.60
CA GLU A 192 -6.66 -0.59 -23.65
C GLU A 192 -7.02 0.55 -22.70
N VAL A 193 -6.01 1.28 -22.23
CA VAL A 193 -6.22 2.48 -21.40
C VAL A 193 -6.97 3.56 -22.18
N ALA A 194 -6.59 3.77 -23.46
CA ALA A 194 -7.30 4.72 -24.31
C ALA A 194 -8.75 4.32 -24.54
N ASN A 195 -9.03 3.03 -24.77
CA ASN A 195 -10.40 2.53 -24.90
C ASN A 195 -11.23 2.79 -23.63
N ALA A 196 -10.64 2.56 -22.44
CA ALA A 196 -11.31 2.85 -21.18
C ALA A 196 -11.61 4.35 -21.00
N ILE A 197 -10.70 5.23 -21.43
CA ILE A 197 -10.91 6.68 -21.43
C ILE A 197 -12.01 7.07 -22.45
N TYR A 198 -12.03 6.45 -23.65
CA TYR A 198 -13.08 6.68 -24.64
C TYR A 198 -14.46 6.24 -24.13
N ASP A 199 -14.53 5.06 -23.48
CA ASP A 199 -15.77 4.58 -22.87
C ASP A 199 -16.26 5.55 -21.79
N TYR A 200 -15.37 6.08 -20.94
CA TYR A 200 -15.70 7.08 -19.96
C TYR A 200 -16.26 8.38 -20.60
N ILE A 201 -15.61 8.90 -21.65
CA ILE A 201 -16.05 10.09 -22.37
C ILE A 201 -17.42 9.87 -23.01
N ASP A 202 -17.70 8.65 -23.50
CA ASP A 202 -18.97 8.27 -24.11
C ASP A 202 -20.07 7.94 -23.08
N GLY A 203 -19.80 8.13 -21.78
CA GLY A 203 -20.73 7.88 -20.69
C GLY A 203 -20.93 6.39 -20.36
N LYS A 204 -20.07 5.51 -20.88
CA LYS A 204 -20.03 4.09 -20.56
C LYS A 204 -19.16 3.82 -19.34
N GLU A 205 -19.31 2.64 -18.73
CA GLU A 205 -18.42 2.21 -17.64
C GLU A 205 -17.07 1.83 -18.20
N PRO A 206 -15.97 2.48 -17.78
CA PRO A 206 -14.63 2.17 -18.27
C PRO A 206 -14.17 0.79 -17.80
N MET A 207 -13.53 0.02 -18.71
CA MET A 207 -13.03 -1.32 -18.40
C MET A 207 -11.59 -1.47 -18.85
N LEU A 208 -10.76 -2.07 -17.98
CA LEU A 208 -9.41 -2.52 -18.32
C LEU A 208 -9.32 -4.04 -18.16
N PRO A 209 -8.81 -4.76 -19.17
CA PRO A 209 -8.67 -6.22 -19.11
C PRO A 209 -7.73 -6.68 -17.99
N GLY A 210 -6.72 -5.85 -17.65
CA GLY A 210 -5.74 -6.12 -16.60
C GLY A 210 -4.37 -5.54 -16.91
N PRO A 211 -3.38 -5.74 -16.04
CA PRO A 211 -2.05 -5.17 -16.20
C PRO A 211 -1.34 -5.75 -17.43
N ASP A 212 -0.40 -5.00 -17.96
CA ASP A 212 0.43 -5.38 -19.10
C ASP A 212 1.90 -5.08 -18.78
N PHE A 213 2.58 -6.08 -18.23
CA PHE A 213 3.97 -5.92 -17.79
C PHE A 213 4.94 -5.91 -18.98
N PRO A 214 5.99 -5.08 -18.93
CA PRO A 214 7.01 -5.03 -19.98
C PRO A 214 7.71 -6.39 -20.18
N THR A 215 7.82 -7.20 -19.13
CA THR A 215 8.44 -8.53 -19.13
C THR A 215 7.51 -9.66 -19.52
N GLY A 216 6.23 -9.38 -19.85
CA GLY A 216 5.23 -10.39 -20.21
C GLY A 216 4.68 -11.15 -19.01
N GLY A 217 4.73 -12.47 -19.04
CA GLY A 217 4.16 -13.35 -18.03
C GLY A 217 2.68 -13.65 -18.21
N ILE A 218 2.09 -14.42 -17.29
CA ILE A 218 0.68 -14.83 -17.28
C ILE A 218 0.03 -14.43 -15.96
N VAL A 219 -0.99 -13.60 -16.01
CA VAL A 219 -1.89 -13.35 -14.87
C VAL A 219 -2.90 -14.48 -14.79
N ILE A 220 -2.96 -15.19 -13.66
CA ILE A 220 -3.72 -16.43 -13.50
C ILE A 220 -5.08 -16.28 -12.79
N ASN A 221 -5.37 -15.11 -12.24
CA ASN A 221 -6.63 -14.79 -11.54
C ASN A 221 -7.39 -13.64 -12.24
N LYS A 222 -7.62 -13.80 -13.54
CA LYS A 222 -8.28 -12.79 -14.39
C LYS A 222 -9.63 -12.32 -13.83
N ASN A 223 -10.40 -13.22 -13.21
CA ASN A 223 -11.75 -12.91 -12.71
C ASN A 223 -11.76 -11.91 -11.54
N ASP A 224 -10.63 -11.71 -10.87
CA ASP A 224 -10.52 -10.73 -9.77
C ASP A 224 -10.31 -9.30 -10.28
N ILE A 225 -9.83 -9.14 -11.53
CA ILE A 225 -9.44 -7.85 -12.12
C ILE A 225 -10.60 -6.83 -12.14
N PRO A 226 -11.83 -7.18 -12.58
CA PRO A 226 -12.94 -6.22 -12.61
C PRO A 226 -13.23 -5.61 -11.23
N ASN A 227 -13.15 -6.41 -10.18
CA ASN A 227 -13.33 -5.90 -8.81
C ASN A 227 -12.17 -5.00 -8.38
N ILE A 228 -10.93 -5.34 -8.73
CA ILE A 228 -9.75 -4.52 -8.44
C ILE A 228 -9.88 -3.16 -9.14
N MET A 229 -10.27 -3.13 -10.42
CA MET A 229 -10.44 -1.88 -11.16
C MET A 229 -11.56 -0.99 -10.58
N ARG A 230 -12.60 -1.62 -10.03
CA ARG A 230 -13.71 -0.90 -9.38
C ARG A 230 -13.35 -0.33 -8.00
N THR A 231 -12.41 -0.97 -7.28
CA THR A 231 -12.06 -0.56 -5.90
C THR A 231 -10.73 0.19 -5.82
N GLY A 232 -9.83 0.03 -6.79
CA GLY A 232 -8.44 0.55 -6.72
C GLY A 232 -7.51 -0.33 -5.90
N HIS A 233 -8.01 -1.41 -5.29
CA HIS A 233 -7.28 -2.26 -4.36
C HIS A 233 -7.48 -3.75 -4.64
N GLY A 234 -6.43 -4.54 -4.43
CA GLY A 234 -6.47 -6.00 -4.58
C GLY A 234 -5.12 -6.61 -4.90
N SER A 235 -5.10 -7.84 -5.38
CA SER A 235 -3.88 -8.52 -5.79
C SER A 235 -4.08 -9.41 -7.00
N ILE A 236 -3.04 -9.48 -7.83
CA ILE A 236 -2.96 -10.42 -8.95
C ILE A 236 -1.86 -11.43 -8.69
N LYS A 237 -1.99 -12.60 -9.33
CA LYS A 237 -0.95 -13.63 -9.33
C LYS A 237 -0.33 -13.67 -10.71
N LEU A 238 0.98 -13.39 -10.78
CA LEU A 238 1.75 -13.39 -12.03
C LEU A 238 2.69 -14.56 -12.07
N ARG A 239 2.66 -15.32 -13.17
CA ARG A 239 3.54 -16.46 -13.47
C ARG A 239 4.49 -16.13 -14.61
N GLY A 240 5.70 -16.71 -14.56
CA GLY A 240 6.59 -16.81 -15.71
C GLY A 240 6.05 -17.75 -16.78
N LYS A 241 6.52 -17.56 -18.03
CA LYS A 241 6.23 -18.49 -19.12
C LYS A 241 7.36 -19.45 -19.35
N TYR A 242 7.02 -20.70 -19.69
CA TYR A 242 7.98 -21.79 -19.86
C TYR A 242 7.64 -22.69 -21.02
N ASN A 243 8.65 -23.43 -21.48
CA ASN A 243 8.52 -24.56 -22.38
C ASN A 243 9.20 -25.79 -21.77
N ILE A 244 8.75 -27.00 -22.15
CA ILE A 244 9.39 -28.24 -21.77
C ILE A 244 10.23 -28.71 -22.97
N GLU A 245 11.54 -28.85 -22.77
CA GLU A 245 12.50 -29.35 -23.74
C GLU A 245 13.11 -30.68 -23.24
N LYS A 246 12.54 -31.80 -23.67
CA LYS A 246 12.92 -33.14 -23.22
C LYS A 246 12.86 -33.27 -21.69
N ASN A 247 14.01 -33.29 -21.02
CA ASN A 247 14.13 -33.40 -19.56
C ASN A 247 14.38 -32.06 -18.86
N LYS A 248 14.07 -30.93 -19.51
CA LYS A 248 14.34 -29.59 -19.02
C LYS A 248 13.08 -28.75 -19.06
N ILE A 249 12.92 -27.91 -18.03
CA ILE A 249 11.94 -26.82 -17.98
C ILE A 249 12.69 -25.54 -18.28
N VAL A 250 12.31 -24.83 -19.32
CA VAL A 250 12.96 -23.60 -19.77
C VAL A 250 12.01 -22.44 -19.61
N PHE A 251 12.33 -21.53 -18.73
CA PHE A 251 11.58 -20.28 -18.57
C PHE A 251 12.19 -19.20 -19.46
N TYR A 252 11.35 -18.60 -20.31
CA TYR A 252 11.72 -17.51 -21.23
C TYR A 252 11.09 -16.17 -20.86
N GLU A 253 10.12 -16.14 -19.94
CA GLU A 253 9.62 -14.95 -19.27
C GLU A 253 9.54 -15.23 -17.76
N ILE A 254 10.02 -14.30 -16.96
CA ILE A 254 9.96 -14.36 -15.49
C ILE A 254 9.02 -13.27 -14.99
N PRO A 255 8.44 -13.42 -13.79
CA PRO A 255 7.53 -12.42 -13.23
C PRO A 255 8.19 -11.04 -13.11
N TYR A 256 7.40 -10.01 -13.38
CA TYR A 256 7.81 -8.61 -13.28
C TYR A 256 8.38 -8.28 -11.89
N GLY A 257 9.53 -7.60 -11.86
CA GLY A 257 10.20 -7.19 -10.63
C GLY A 257 11.07 -8.27 -9.98
N VAL A 258 11.11 -9.48 -10.55
CA VAL A 258 12.04 -10.54 -10.15
C VAL A 258 13.29 -10.47 -11.02
N THR A 259 14.47 -10.50 -10.41
CA THR A 259 15.75 -10.64 -11.14
C THR A 259 16.09 -12.12 -11.33
N ILE A 260 16.89 -12.43 -12.36
CA ILE A 260 17.32 -13.81 -12.61
C ILE A 260 18.15 -14.33 -11.44
N GLU A 261 19.04 -13.49 -10.90
CA GLU A 261 19.89 -13.85 -9.75
C GLU A 261 19.05 -14.22 -8.53
N ASP A 262 18.07 -13.36 -8.15
CA ASP A 262 17.15 -13.63 -7.05
C ASP A 262 16.30 -14.90 -7.27
N LEU A 263 15.91 -15.16 -8.52
CA LEU A 263 15.13 -16.34 -8.87
C LEU A 263 15.97 -17.61 -8.71
N LEU A 264 17.17 -17.61 -9.23
CA LEU A 264 18.08 -18.77 -9.13
C LEU A 264 18.45 -19.06 -7.67
N ALA A 265 18.78 -18.01 -6.89
CA ALA A 265 19.06 -18.14 -5.47
C ALA A 265 17.86 -18.73 -4.70
N ASN A 266 16.65 -18.24 -4.99
CA ASN A 266 15.43 -18.74 -4.37
C ASN A 266 15.13 -20.21 -4.74
N ILE A 267 15.29 -20.60 -6.01
CA ILE A 267 15.09 -21.99 -6.42
C ILE A 267 16.13 -22.90 -5.74
N ALA A 268 17.41 -22.47 -5.69
CA ALA A 268 18.47 -23.21 -5.04
C ALA A 268 18.19 -23.40 -3.52
N GLU A 269 17.72 -22.36 -2.85
CA GLU A 269 17.32 -22.41 -1.43
C GLU A 269 16.22 -23.45 -1.19
N VAL A 270 15.15 -23.42 -1.99
CA VAL A 270 14.02 -24.36 -1.89
C VAL A 270 14.47 -25.81 -2.14
N CYS A 271 15.41 -26.03 -3.08
CA CYS A 271 16.00 -27.34 -3.33
C CYS A 271 16.88 -27.82 -2.16
N ASN A 272 17.72 -26.94 -1.60
CA ASN A 272 18.59 -27.26 -0.47
C ASN A 272 17.76 -27.59 0.80
N ASN A 273 16.63 -26.94 0.98
CA ASN A 273 15.69 -27.21 2.06
C ASN A 273 14.84 -28.47 1.82
N LYS A 274 15.06 -29.18 0.69
CA LYS A 274 14.30 -30.39 0.28
C LYS A 274 12.79 -30.16 0.12
N GLU A 275 12.37 -28.92 -0.14
CA GLU A 275 10.97 -28.61 -0.41
C GLU A 275 10.55 -29.00 -1.83
N ILE A 276 11.51 -29.02 -2.75
CA ILE A 276 11.36 -29.56 -4.12
C ILE A 276 12.50 -30.56 -4.37
N GLU A 277 12.15 -31.80 -4.63
CA GLU A 277 13.07 -32.85 -5.06
C GLU A 277 12.89 -33.10 -6.55
N GLY A 278 13.92 -33.64 -7.21
CA GLY A 278 13.86 -34.02 -8.62
C GLY A 278 14.49 -33.03 -9.59
N ILE A 279 15.13 -31.98 -9.08
CA ILE A 279 15.96 -31.06 -9.87
C ILE A 279 17.41 -31.53 -9.80
N SER A 280 18.10 -31.64 -10.96
CA SER A 280 19.53 -31.97 -11.03
C SER A 280 20.41 -30.76 -11.14
N GLU A 281 19.99 -29.74 -11.91
CA GLU A 281 20.80 -28.56 -12.17
C GLU A 281 19.90 -27.37 -12.50
N ILE A 282 20.35 -26.17 -12.16
CA ILE A 282 19.71 -24.89 -12.49
C ILE A 282 20.79 -24.03 -13.16
N ARG A 283 20.46 -23.47 -14.35
CA ARG A 283 21.40 -22.68 -15.14
C ARG A 283 20.74 -21.43 -15.70
N ASP A 284 21.51 -20.34 -15.75
CA ASP A 284 21.19 -19.17 -16.57
C ASP A 284 21.87 -19.29 -17.94
N GLU A 285 21.06 -19.40 -18.97
CA GLU A 285 21.49 -19.40 -20.37
C GLU A 285 20.99 -18.12 -21.10
N SER A 286 20.59 -17.11 -20.35
CA SER A 286 20.08 -15.84 -20.89
C SER A 286 21.14 -15.10 -21.71
N ASN A 287 20.72 -14.46 -22.77
CA ASN A 287 21.60 -13.73 -23.69
C ASN A 287 20.88 -12.55 -24.35
N LYS A 288 21.50 -11.89 -25.33
CA LYS A 288 20.91 -10.76 -26.08
C LYS A 288 19.58 -11.08 -26.77
N LYS A 289 19.23 -12.37 -26.96
CA LYS A 289 17.95 -12.80 -27.57
C LYS A 289 16.80 -12.87 -26.55
N GLY A 290 17.11 -12.93 -25.27
CA GLY A 290 16.12 -12.98 -24.21
C GLY A 290 16.55 -13.79 -23.00
N ILE A 291 15.60 -13.93 -22.05
CA ILE A 291 15.75 -14.74 -20.86
C ILE A 291 15.67 -16.22 -21.24
N ARG A 292 16.54 -17.03 -20.62
CA ARG A 292 16.54 -18.47 -20.70
C ARG A 292 17.06 -19.09 -19.39
N VAL A 293 16.15 -19.28 -18.45
CA VAL A 293 16.44 -19.96 -17.19
C VAL A 293 16.09 -21.44 -17.37
N VAL A 294 17.07 -22.30 -17.23
CA VAL A 294 16.94 -23.74 -17.48
C VAL A 294 16.98 -24.50 -16.16
N ILE A 295 15.96 -25.29 -15.91
CA ILE A 295 15.86 -26.22 -14.78
C ILE A 295 15.92 -27.64 -15.37
N GLU A 296 17.00 -28.37 -15.09
CA GLU A 296 17.19 -29.74 -15.54
C GLU A 296 16.64 -30.72 -14.50
N CYS A 297 15.76 -31.64 -14.94
CA CYS A 297 15.15 -32.64 -14.08
C CYS A 297 16.06 -33.85 -13.90
N GLN A 298 15.98 -34.52 -12.77
CA GLN A 298 16.67 -35.81 -12.54
C GLN A 298 16.11 -36.90 -13.49
N LYS A 299 16.95 -37.87 -13.85
CA LYS A 299 16.54 -38.98 -14.70
C LYS A 299 15.34 -39.74 -14.11
N GLY A 300 14.30 -39.92 -14.88
CA GLY A 300 13.06 -40.62 -14.48
C GLY A 300 11.98 -39.72 -13.85
N ILE A 301 12.23 -38.45 -13.70
CA ILE A 301 11.21 -37.49 -13.24
C ILE A 301 10.66 -36.70 -14.43
N GLU A 302 9.34 -36.71 -14.55
CA GLU A 302 8.66 -35.98 -15.59
C GLU A 302 8.62 -34.48 -15.28
N PRO A 303 9.09 -33.59 -16.19
CA PRO A 303 9.13 -32.14 -15.94
C PRO A 303 7.77 -31.54 -15.56
N SER A 304 6.68 -32.05 -16.14
CA SER A 304 5.32 -31.60 -15.85
C SER A 304 4.92 -31.74 -14.37
N SER A 305 5.45 -32.75 -13.68
CA SER A 305 5.17 -32.96 -12.24
C SER A 305 5.81 -31.92 -11.32
N LEU A 306 6.91 -31.30 -11.76
CA LEU A 306 7.65 -30.30 -10.98
C LEU A 306 7.09 -28.87 -11.14
N ILE A 307 6.42 -28.59 -12.25
CA ILE A 307 5.99 -27.23 -12.60
C ILE A 307 5.08 -26.62 -11.53
N ASN A 308 4.10 -27.39 -11.04
CA ASN A 308 3.18 -26.90 -10.03
C ASN A 308 3.89 -26.61 -8.69
N LYS A 309 4.85 -27.46 -8.32
CA LYS A 309 5.67 -27.27 -7.13
C LYS A 309 6.59 -26.05 -7.27
N LEU A 310 7.18 -25.86 -8.45
CA LEU A 310 7.98 -24.67 -8.76
C LEU A 310 7.15 -23.39 -8.64
N PHE A 311 5.95 -23.33 -9.21
CA PHE A 311 5.08 -22.16 -9.07
C PHE A 311 4.59 -21.94 -7.64
N ALA A 312 4.36 -23.00 -6.87
CA ALA A 312 3.86 -22.88 -5.49
C ALA A 312 4.93 -22.43 -4.50
N LYS A 313 6.20 -22.80 -4.74
CA LYS A 313 7.28 -22.69 -3.78
C LYS A 313 8.35 -21.64 -4.14
N THR A 314 8.36 -21.14 -5.38
CA THR A 314 9.41 -20.25 -5.87
C THR A 314 8.87 -18.94 -6.42
N LYS A 315 9.77 -17.97 -6.66
CA LYS A 315 9.45 -16.68 -7.29
C LYS A 315 9.05 -16.78 -8.78
N LEU A 316 8.90 -17.98 -9.33
CA LEU A 316 8.32 -18.20 -10.67
C LEU A 316 6.83 -17.84 -10.75
N GLN A 317 6.15 -17.79 -9.59
CA GLN A 317 4.86 -17.19 -9.40
C GLN A 317 4.90 -16.25 -8.20
N ILE A 318 4.47 -15.02 -8.40
CA ILE A 318 4.40 -14.03 -7.33
C ILE A 318 2.99 -13.43 -7.23
N SER A 319 2.67 -12.92 -6.05
CA SER A 319 1.49 -12.08 -5.84
C SER A 319 1.90 -10.62 -5.86
N ILE A 320 1.24 -9.81 -6.69
CA ILE A 320 1.50 -8.38 -6.82
C ILE A 320 0.24 -7.63 -6.40
N SER A 321 0.38 -6.75 -5.44
CA SER A 321 -0.75 -5.93 -4.96
C SER A 321 -1.04 -4.76 -5.89
N TYR A 322 -2.32 -4.45 -6.10
CA TYR A 322 -2.78 -3.14 -6.51
C TYR A 322 -3.04 -2.29 -5.28
N ASN A 323 -2.53 -1.09 -5.28
CA ASN A 323 -2.84 -0.06 -4.30
C ASN A 323 -2.75 1.29 -5.01
N GLN A 324 -3.87 1.71 -5.63
CA GLN A 324 -3.95 2.83 -6.55
C GLN A 324 -4.13 4.15 -5.79
N ILE A 325 -3.14 4.50 -4.98
CA ILE A 325 -3.10 5.79 -4.28
C ILE A 325 -2.28 6.78 -5.09
N ALA A 326 -2.84 7.96 -5.34
CA ALA A 326 -2.17 9.10 -5.97
C ALA A 326 -2.56 10.42 -5.31
N LEU A 327 -1.81 11.49 -5.58
CA LEU A 327 -2.09 12.81 -5.07
C LEU A 327 -3.11 13.53 -5.97
N VAL A 328 -4.26 13.83 -5.40
CA VAL A 328 -5.25 14.75 -5.99
C VAL A 328 -5.17 16.06 -5.21
N ASP A 329 -4.71 17.12 -5.85
CA ASP A 329 -4.49 18.42 -5.25
C ASP A 329 -3.73 18.34 -3.90
N LYS A 330 -2.57 17.64 -3.92
CA LYS A 330 -1.68 17.37 -2.78
C LYS A 330 -2.25 16.44 -1.68
N THR A 331 -3.45 15.90 -1.86
CA THR A 331 -4.05 14.95 -0.90
C THR A 331 -3.93 13.53 -1.44
N PRO A 332 -3.39 12.56 -0.68
CA PRO A 332 -3.37 11.15 -1.07
C PRO A 332 -4.80 10.58 -1.10
N VAL A 333 -5.21 10.06 -2.23
CA VAL A 333 -6.56 9.48 -2.44
C VAL A 333 -6.41 8.11 -3.10
N GLU A 334 -7.18 7.13 -2.64
CA GLU A 334 -7.33 5.85 -3.34
C GLU A 334 -8.27 6.03 -4.53
N LEU A 335 -7.80 5.68 -5.72
CA LEU A 335 -8.49 5.92 -6.97
C LEU A 335 -8.91 4.61 -7.63
N ASN A 336 -10.15 4.52 -8.04
CA ASN A 336 -10.62 3.47 -8.95
C ASN A 336 -10.40 3.87 -10.42
N LEU A 337 -10.64 2.95 -11.35
CA LEU A 337 -10.43 3.21 -12.79
C LEU A 337 -11.25 4.40 -13.31
N LYS A 338 -12.50 4.55 -12.85
CA LYS A 338 -13.40 5.63 -13.27
C LYS A 338 -12.88 6.99 -12.79
N ASP A 339 -12.39 7.06 -11.56
CA ASP A 339 -11.77 8.28 -11.02
C ASP A 339 -10.51 8.65 -11.80
N CYS A 340 -9.69 7.66 -12.17
CA CYS A 340 -8.50 7.88 -13.01
C CYS A 340 -8.87 8.45 -14.38
N CYS A 341 -9.89 7.88 -15.05
CA CYS A 341 -10.38 8.39 -16.34
C CYS A 341 -10.93 9.82 -16.20
N LYS A 342 -11.68 10.08 -15.13
CA LYS A 342 -12.21 11.43 -14.85
C LYS A 342 -11.07 12.44 -14.68
N ILE A 343 -10.11 12.16 -13.80
CA ILE A 343 -8.98 13.07 -13.53
C ILE A 343 -8.17 13.32 -14.81
N TYR A 344 -7.94 12.29 -15.61
CA TYR A 344 -7.26 12.43 -16.90
C TYR A 344 -8.02 13.34 -17.85
N VAL A 345 -9.33 13.15 -18.03
CA VAL A 345 -10.17 13.96 -18.93
C VAL A 345 -10.24 15.41 -18.44
N ASP A 346 -10.53 15.61 -17.15
CA ASP A 346 -10.65 16.95 -16.56
C ASP A 346 -9.34 17.73 -16.68
N HIS A 347 -8.20 17.07 -16.41
CA HIS A 347 -6.87 17.68 -16.55
C HIS A 347 -6.55 18.06 -18.00
N ASN A 348 -6.84 17.18 -18.97
CA ASN A 348 -6.59 17.47 -20.38
C ASN A 348 -7.53 18.56 -20.90
N ILE A 349 -8.78 18.69 -20.40
CA ILE A 349 -9.65 19.81 -20.70
C ILE A 349 -9.06 21.13 -20.18
N ASP A 350 -8.55 21.14 -18.95
CA ASP A 350 -7.89 22.33 -18.39
C ASP A 350 -6.66 22.73 -19.18
N CYS A 351 -5.81 21.79 -19.53
CA CYS A 351 -4.65 22.03 -20.39
C CYS A 351 -5.04 22.57 -21.76
N LEU A 352 -6.06 21.99 -22.40
CA LEU A 352 -6.59 22.45 -23.69
C LEU A 352 -7.12 23.88 -23.61
N LYS A 353 -7.88 24.20 -22.57
CA LYS A 353 -8.40 25.56 -22.35
C LYS A 353 -7.29 26.58 -22.18
N LYS A 354 -6.26 26.27 -21.39
CA LYS A 354 -5.08 27.15 -21.20
C LYS A 354 -4.32 27.34 -22.50
N GLU A 355 -4.10 26.27 -23.26
CA GLU A 355 -3.44 26.31 -24.57
C GLU A 355 -4.23 27.17 -25.57
N LEU A 356 -5.55 26.98 -25.66
CA LEU A 356 -6.42 27.75 -26.54
C LEU A 356 -6.49 29.22 -26.14
N ASN A 357 -6.53 29.53 -24.85
CA ASN A 357 -6.47 30.93 -24.39
C ASN A 357 -5.14 31.59 -24.74
N PHE A 358 -4.02 30.89 -24.64
CA PHE A 358 -2.72 31.41 -25.10
C PHE A 358 -2.73 31.70 -26.61
N ASP A 359 -3.25 30.76 -27.42
CA ASP A 359 -3.39 30.94 -28.86
C ASP A 359 -4.38 32.05 -29.23
N LEU A 360 -5.47 32.21 -28.45
CA LEU A 360 -6.46 33.26 -28.60
C LEU A 360 -5.82 34.64 -28.39
N HIS A 361 -5.15 34.84 -27.26
CA HIS A 361 -4.47 36.11 -26.97
C HIS A 361 -3.47 36.46 -28.05
N LYS A 362 -2.64 35.49 -28.48
CA LYS A 362 -1.68 35.70 -29.56
C LYS A 362 -2.34 36.07 -30.89
N ALA A 363 -3.49 35.45 -31.19
CA ALA A 363 -4.23 35.74 -32.42
C ALA A 363 -4.91 37.10 -32.34
N GLU A 364 -5.50 37.47 -31.17
CA GLU A 364 -6.13 38.78 -30.95
C GLU A 364 -5.09 39.91 -31.00
N ASP A 365 -3.90 39.75 -30.41
CA ASP A 365 -2.78 40.69 -30.47
C ASP A 365 -2.30 40.90 -31.93
N ARG A 366 -2.17 39.80 -32.69
CA ARG A 366 -1.78 39.86 -34.07
C ARG A 366 -2.83 40.56 -34.94
N LEU A 367 -4.12 40.22 -34.72
CA LEU A 367 -5.23 40.83 -35.42
C LEU A 367 -5.31 42.34 -35.12
N HIS A 368 -5.08 42.72 -33.85
CA HIS A 368 -5.02 44.12 -33.44
C HIS A 368 -3.91 44.89 -34.21
N ILE A 369 -2.72 44.32 -34.32
CA ILE A 369 -1.63 44.89 -35.07
C ILE A 369 -1.98 45.04 -36.55
N ILE A 370 -2.52 43.97 -37.17
CA ILE A 370 -2.94 44.00 -38.58
C ILE A 370 -3.99 45.07 -38.84
N GLY A 371 -4.96 45.25 -37.93
CA GLY A 371 -5.93 46.31 -38.01
C GLY A 371 -5.29 47.69 -38.14
N GLY A 372 -4.28 48.00 -37.35
CA GLY A 372 -3.52 49.22 -37.40
C GLY A 372 -2.69 49.37 -38.69
N LEU A 373 -2.06 48.30 -39.15
CA LEU A 373 -1.27 48.28 -40.42
C LEU A 373 -2.20 48.55 -41.63
N LEU A 374 -3.38 47.98 -41.68
CA LEU A 374 -4.34 48.19 -42.76
C LEU A 374 -4.82 49.64 -42.78
N ILE A 375 -5.14 50.25 -41.63
CA ILE A 375 -5.49 51.68 -41.53
C ILE A 375 -4.33 52.55 -42.07
N ALA A 376 -3.07 52.21 -41.74
CA ALA A 376 -1.94 52.95 -42.25
C ALA A 376 -1.71 52.78 -43.76
N LEU A 377 -2.00 51.60 -44.32
CA LEU A 377 -1.88 51.32 -45.76
C LEU A 377 -3.02 51.96 -46.59
N GLU A 378 -4.18 52.21 -46.01
CA GLU A 378 -5.29 52.95 -46.67
C GLU A 378 -4.95 54.40 -46.89
N ASP A 379 -4.17 55.01 -45.99
CA ASP A 379 -3.75 56.42 -46.09
C ASP A 379 -2.24 56.58 -46.01
N ILE A 380 -1.52 55.78 -46.74
CA ILE A 380 -0.04 55.59 -46.60
C ILE A 380 0.72 56.89 -46.91
N ASP A 381 0.30 57.71 -47.90
CA ASP A 381 0.99 58.95 -48.25
C ASP A 381 0.96 59.94 -47.10
N ASN A 382 -0.15 60.08 -46.42
CA ASN A 382 -0.32 60.94 -45.26
C ASN A 382 0.40 60.41 -44.03
N VAL A 383 0.46 59.11 -43.87
CA VAL A 383 1.25 58.45 -42.79
C VAL A 383 2.74 58.73 -42.99
N ILE A 384 3.25 58.54 -44.19
CA ILE A 384 4.69 58.85 -44.54
C ILE A 384 4.99 60.35 -44.35
N ALA A 385 4.10 61.24 -44.83
CA ALA A 385 4.24 62.67 -44.64
C ALA A 385 4.27 63.08 -43.15
N LEU A 386 3.42 62.48 -42.32
CA LEU A 386 3.38 62.70 -40.87
C LEU A 386 4.65 62.19 -40.17
N ILE A 387 5.15 61.02 -40.53
CA ILE A 387 6.39 60.49 -39.98
C ILE A 387 7.58 61.38 -40.37
N LYS A 388 7.67 61.81 -41.64
CA LYS A 388 8.75 62.72 -42.14
C LYS A 388 8.72 64.11 -41.46
N LYS A 389 7.51 64.60 -41.07
CA LYS A 389 7.35 65.90 -40.41
C LYS A 389 7.71 65.87 -38.92
N SER A 390 7.71 64.69 -38.31
CA SER A 390 8.01 64.51 -36.90
C SER A 390 9.50 64.63 -36.64
N SER A 391 9.92 65.25 -35.53
CA SER A 391 11.31 65.44 -35.17
C SER A 391 12.00 64.20 -34.64
N ASP A 392 11.28 63.22 -34.14
CA ASP A 392 11.77 61.97 -33.58
C ASP A 392 10.66 60.89 -33.59
N SER A 393 11.06 59.64 -33.34
CA SER A 393 10.20 58.47 -33.36
C SER A 393 9.08 58.54 -32.32
N THR A 394 9.30 59.18 -31.19
CA THR A 394 8.30 59.32 -30.10
C THR A 394 7.20 60.25 -30.53
N LYS A 395 7.52 61.41 -31.09
CA LYS A 395 6.56 62.39 -31.64
C LYS A 395 5.81 61.82 -32.84
N ALA A 396 6.49 61.05 -33.71
CA ALA A 396 5.84 60.37 -34.81
C ALA A 396 4.76 59.37 -34.28
N LYS A 397 5.09 58.60 -33.25
CA LYS A 397 4.16 57.69 -32.57
C LYS A 397 2.93 58.41 -32.02
N GLU A 398 3.13 59.48 -31.25
CA GLU A 398 2.06 60.28 -30.67
C GLU A 398 1.13 60.90 -31.74
N ALA A 399 1.73 61.40 -32.81
CA ALA A 399 0.96 61.97 -33.93
C ALA A 399 0.14 60.90 -34.67
N LEU A 400 0.66 59.67 -34.86
CA LEU A 400 -0.06 58.54 -35.45
C LEU A 400 -1.22 58.14 -34.54
N ILE A 401 -1.02 58.00 -33.22
CA ILE A 401 -2.02 57.67 -32.25
C ILE A 401 -3.17 58.69 -32.30
N THR A 402 -2.82 59.97 -32.27
CA THR A 402 -3.81 61.05 -32.23
C THR A 402 -4.63 61.17 -33.52
N LYS A 403 -3.97 61.08 -34.68
CA LYS A 403 -4.58 61.29 -36.00
C LYS A 403 -5.47 60.10 -36.43
N TYR A 404 -5.01 58.87 -36.20
CA TYR A 404 -5.67 57.64 -36.67
C TYR A 404 -6.36 56.87 -35.57
N ASN A 405 -6.40 57.36 -34.34
CA ASN A 405 -6.93 56.71 -33.16
C ASN A 405 -6.35 55.31 -32.95
N LEU A 406 -5.03 55.16 -33.10
CA LEU A 406 -4.30 53.93 -33.00
C LEU A 406 -3.86 53.68 -31.57
N SER A 407 -3.69 52.42 -31.19
CA SER A 407 -3.03 52.03 -29.95
C SER A 407 -1.51 52.27 -30.08
N GLU A 408 -0.84 52.35 -28.93
CA GLU A 408 0.63 52.47 -28.90
C GLU A 408 1.35 51.31 -29.61
N ILE A 409 0.81 50.08 -29.48
CA ILE A 409 1.35 48.88 -30.12
C ILE A 409 1.20 48.96 -31.64
N GLN A 410 0.02 49.40 -32.11
CA GLN A 410 -0.21 49.61 -33.54
C GLN A 410 0.71 50.68 -34.09
N ALA A 411 0.84 51.83 -33.44
CA ALA A 411 1.71 52.91 -33.89
C ALA A 411 3.19 52.50 -33.92
N LYS A 412 3.67 51.72 -32.91
CA LYS A 412 5.04 51.15 -32.95
C LYS A 412 5.22 50.19 -34.11
N SER A 413 4.24 49.33 -34.40
CA SER A 413 4.29 48.39 -35.52
C SER A 413 4.32 49.08 -36.86
N ILE A 414 3.58 50.18 -37.05
CA ILE A 414 3.61 51.02 -38.27
C ILE A 414 4.97 51.65 -38.44
N LEU A 415 5.59 52.20 -37.39
CA LEU A 415 6.93 52.80 -37.46
C LEU A 415 8.04 51.77 -37.73
N ALA A 416 7.80 50.51 -37.37
CA ALA A 416 8.74 49.41 -37.63
C ALA A 416 8.52 48.77 -39.02
N MET A 417 7.54 49.23 -39.80
CA MET A 417 7.21 48.67 -41.12
C MET A 417 8.32 48.95 -42.13
N ARG A 418 8.67 47.93 -42.91
CA ARG A 418 9.66 48.05 -43.97
C ARG A 418 9.04 48.75 -45.18
N LEU A 419 9.85 49.51 -45.93
CA LEU A 419 9.38 50.15 -47.19
C LEU A 419 8.94 49.14 -48.25
N SER A 420 9.45 47.92 -48.21
CA SER A 420 8.98 46.82 -49.06
C SER A 420 7.52 46.43 -48.81
N SER A 421 7.03 46.62 -47.57
CA SER A 421 5.67 46.26 -47.15
C SER A 421 4.58 47.24 -47.65
N LEU A 422 4.97 48.25 -48.44
CA LEU A 422 4.05 49.21 -49.06
C LEU A 422 3.50 48.70 -50.41
N ALA A 423 3.95 47.57 -50.90
CA ALA A 423 3.45 47.02 -52.16
C ALA A 423 2.03 46.50 -52.05
N HIS A 424 1.23 46.66 -53.15
CA HIS A 424 -0.18 46.24 -53.18
C HIS A 424 -0.38 44.73 -52.86
N MET A 425 0.58 43.87 -53.18
CA MET A 425 0.55 42.44 -52.86
C MET A 425 0.53 42.19 -51.34
N GLU A 426 1.29 42.95 -50.54
CA GLU A 426 1.36 42.79 -49.10
C GLU A 426 0.05 43.24 -48.41
N LYS A 427 -0.70 44.23 -48.99
CA LYS A 427 -2.03 44.64 -48.48
C LYS A 427 -2.99 43.45 -48.58
N VAL A 428 -3.01 42.76 -49.72
CA VAL A 428 -3.90 41.59 -49.93
C VAL A 428 -3.52 40.44 -49.00
N GLU A 429 -2.21 40.25 -48.76
CA GLU A 429 -1.74 39.24 -47.77
C GLU A 429 -2.18 39.55 -46.36
N LEU A 430 -2.13 40.81 -45.92
CA LEU A 430 -2.61 41.24 -44.60
C LEU A 430 -4.14 41.10 -44.47
N GLU A 431 -4.92 41.39 -45.55
CA GLU A 431 -6.37 41.18 -45.58
C GLU A 431 -6.71 39.68 -45.45
N ASN A 432 -5.99 38.81 -46.14
CA ASN A 432 -6.15 37.35 -46.01
C ASN A 432 -5.74 36.86 -44.63
N GLU A 433 -4.58 37.29 -44.08
CA GLU A 433 -4.17 36.97 -42.72
C GLU A 433 -5.20 37.42 -41.69
N LYS A 434 -5.80 38.64 -41.88
CA LYS A 434 -6.89 39.13 -41.03
C LYS A 434 -8.10 38.19 -41.03
N LYS A 435 -8.52 37.74 -42.22
CA LYS A 435 -9.65 36.80 -42.33
C LYS A 435 -9.37 35.48 -41.66
N GLU A 436 -8.19 34.90 -41.91
CA GLU A 436 -7.79 33.62 -41.24
C GLU A 436 -7.73 33.74 -39.74
N LEU A 437 -7.26 34.89 -39.21
CA LEU A 437 -7.21 35.12 -37.77
C LEU A 437 -8.61 35.31 -37.18
N VAL A 438 -9.53 35.98 -37.88
CA VAL A 438 -10.94 36.14 -37.44
C VAL A 438 -11.61 34.77 -37.36
N ASP A 439 -11.47 33.95 -38.39
CA ASP A 439 -12.02 32.60 -38.44
C ASP A 439 -11.41 31.71 -37.32
N LYS A 440 -10.10 31.79 -37.12
CA LYS A 440 -9.39 31.07 -36.05
C LYS A 440 -9.85 31.53 -34.66
N ILE A 441 -9.99 32.82 -34.41
CA ILE A 441 -10.51 33.37 -33.13
C ILE A 441 -11.92 32.88 -32.87
N ALA A 442 -12.77 32.86 -33.89
CA ALA A 442 -14.16 32.38 -33.78
C ALA A 442 -14.20 30.88 -33.43
N ASP A 443 -13.35 30.07 -34.11
CA ASP A 443 -13.22 28.62 -33.84
C ASP A 443 -12.72 28.35 -32.42
N ILE A 444 -11.67 29.06 -31.98
CA ILE A 444 -11.13 28.91 -30.61
C ILE A 444 -12.20 29.27 -29.58
N LYS A 445 -12.95 30.38 -29.78
CA LYS A 445 -14.03 30.80 -28.85
C LYS A 445 -15.16 29.76 -28.79
N ASP A 446 -15.52 29.15 -29.92
CA ASP A 446 -16.48 28.06 -29.94
C ASP A 446 -15.96 26.83 -29.17
N VAL A 447 -14.72 26.39 -29.39
CA VAL A 447 -14.13 25.25 -28.61
C VAL A 447 -14.08 25.54 -27.13
N LEU A 448 -13.73 26.77 -26.71
CA LEU A 448 -13.66 27.14 -25.29
C LEU A 448 -15.03 27.03 -24.57
N THR A 449 -16.13 27.22 -25.28
CA THR A 449 -17.50 27.16 -24.72
C THR A 449 -18.17 25.80 -24.95
N ASN A 450 -17.76 25.04 -25.95
CA ASN A 450 -18.40 23.80 -26.37
C ASN A 450 -17.71 22.58 -25.79
N HIS A 451 -18.26 22.04 -24.69
CA HIS A 451 -17.71 20.87 -23.99
C HIS A 451 -17.61 19.63 -24.89
N ALA A 452 -18.58 19.40 -25.79
CA ALA A 452 -18.55 18.25 -26.69
C ALA A 452 -17.36 18.31 -27.67
N ARG A 453 -17.03 19.52 -28.19
CA ARG A 453 -15.84 19.73 -29.02
C ARG A 453 -14.55 19.51 -28.22
N GLN A 454 -14.48 19.97 -26.97
CA GLN A 454 -13.34 19.73 -26.09
C GLN A 454 -13.08 18.23 -25.92
N LEU A 455 -14.12 17.45 -25.61
CA LEU A 455 -14.03 16.01 -25.48
C LEU A 455 -13.58 15.32 -26.80
N SER A 456 -14.09 15.77 -27.94
CA SER A 456 -13.63 15.28 -29.26
C SER A 456 -12.14 15.50 -29.47
N MET A 457 -11.66 16.72 -29.19
CA MET A 457 -10.23 17.05 -29.34
C MET A 457 -9.34 16.22 -28.40
N ILE A 458 -9.79 15.93 -27.20
CA ILE A 458 -9.07 15.05 -26.27
C ILE A 458 -8.98 13.63 -26.85
N LYS A 459 -10.08 13.09 -27.41
CA LYS A 459 -10.05 11.79 -28.10
C LYS A 459 -9.07 11.79 -29.26
N ASP A 460 -9.08 12.85 -30.08
CA ASP A 460 -8.18 12.96 -31.24
C ASP A 460 -6.72 13.03 -30.81
N ASN A 461 -6.40 13.83 -29.80
CA ASN A 461 -5.05 13.93 -29.24
C ASN A 461 -4.57 12.59 -28.68
N LEU A 462 -5.40 11.90 -27.90
CA LEU A 462 -5.08 10.57 -27.37
C LEU A 462 -4.95 9.55 -28.49
N SER A 463 -5.81 9.59 -29.51
CA SER A 463 -5.76 8.72 -30.69
C SER A 463 -4.45 8.90 -31.45
N ALA A 464 -3.96 10.13 -31.60
CA ALA A 464 -2.66 10.40 -32.22
C ALA A 464 -1.50 9.73 -31.45
N ILE A 465 -1.53 9.78 -30.10
CA ILE A 465 -0.56 9.09 -29.24
C ILE A 465 -0.66 7.56 -29.39
N VAL A 466 -1.88 7.02 -29.38
CA VAL A 466 -2.14 5.58 -29.52
C VAL A 466 -1.66 5.07 -30.89
N ASN A 467 -1.95 5.79 -31.97
CA ASN A 467 -1.53 5.42 -33.32
C ASN A 467 0.00 5.39 -33.48
N LYS A 468 0.70 6.27 -32.76
CA LYS A 468 2.15 6.38 -32.86
C LYS A 468 2.90 5.43 -31.92
N TYR A 469 2.39 5.16 -30.74
CA TYR A 469 3.09 4.45 -29.67
C TYR A 469 2.38 3.21 -29.17
N GLY A 470 1.14 2.96 -29.60
CA GLY A 470 0.36 1.80 -29.18
C GLY A 470 0.88 0.51 -29.78
N ASP A 471 1.19 -0.44 -28.93
CA ASP A 471 1.65 -1.79 -29.29
C ASP A 471 0.66 -2.88 -28.82
N ASN A 472 1.02 -4.12 -29.04
CA ASN A 472 0.21 -5.26 -28.59
C ASN A 472 0.51 -5.58 -27.11
N ARG A 473 -0.50 -6.17 -26.45
CA ARG A 473 -0.35 -6.70 -25.10
C ARG A 473 0.76 -7.75 -25.04
N ARG A 474 1.55 -7.72 -23.98
CA ARG A 474 2.66 -8.65 -23.69
C ARG A 474 2.25 -9.69 -22.66
N THR A 475 1.51 -9.28 -21.63
CA THR A 475 1.06 -10.15 -20.53
C THR A 475 -0.21 -10.91 -20.93
N GLU A 476 -0.20 -12.21 -20.78
CA GLU A 476 -1.36 -13.07 -20.97
C GLU A 476 -2.30 -13.01 -19.76
N LEU A 477 -3.61 -13.04 -20.01
CA LEU A 477 -4.63 -13.04 -18.95
C LEU A 477 -5.39 -14.37 -19.00
N ALA A 478 -5.23 -15.18 -17.97
CA ALA A 478 -5.88 -16.48 -17.86
C ALA A 478 -6.64 -16.57 -16.51
N GLN A 479 -7.68 -17.41 -16.51
CA GLN A 479 -8.25 -17.91 -15.28
C GLN A 479 -7.79 -19.36 -15.15
N ILE A 480 -6.69 -19.55 -14.46
CA ILE A 480 -6.20 -20.86 -14.12
C ILE A 480 -6.81 -21.17 -12.75
N SER A 481 -7.80 -22.08 -12.73
CA SER A 481 -8.13 -22.73 -11.48
C SER A 481 -6.86 -23.47 -11.08
N VAL A 482 -6.05 -22.85 -10.23
CA VAL A 482 -5.22 -23.63 -9.35
C VAL A 482 -6.28 -24.41 -8.58
N LYS A 483 -6.60 -25.68 -9.04
CA LYS A 483 -7.14 -26.65 -8.08
C LYS A 483 -6.21 -26.41 -6.91
N PRO A 484 -6.70 -26.07 -5.69
CA PRO A 484 -5.85 -26.34 -4.57
C PRO A 484 -5.47 -27.79 -4.88
N GLU A 485 -4.23 -28.05 -5.32
CA GLU A 485 -3.65 -29.33 -4.98
C GLU A 485 -4.12 -29.43 -3.55
N GLU A 486 -4.94 -30.50 -3.27
CA GLU A 486 -5.12 -30.83 -1.87
C GLU A 486 -3.78 -30.42 -1.33
N LYS A 487 -3.73 -29.37 -0.53
CA LYS A 487 -2.51 -29.03 0.13
C LYS A 487 -2.12 -30.42 0.64
N GLU A 488 -1.20 -31.11 -0.02
CA GLU A 488 -0.25 -31.85 0.74
C GLU A 488 0.24 -30.72 1.61
N ILE A 489 -0.49 -30.61 2.71
CA ILE A 489 -0.16 -29.75 3.82
C ILE A 489 1.28 -30.15 3.95
N ALA A 490 2.18 -29.28 3.50
CA ALA A 490 3.59 -29.41 3.84
C ALA A 490 3.45 -29.65 5.32
N GLU A 491 3.73 -30.90 5.74
CA GLU A 491 3.38 -31.33 7.08
C GLU A 491 3.92 -30.25 7.93
N VAL A 492 3.02 -29.35 8.37
CA VAL A 492 3.40 -28.23 9.23
C VAL A 492 3.99 -28.99 10.36
N ILE A 493 5.32 -28.97 10.49
CA ILE A 493 6.01 -29.72 11.54
C ILE A 493 5.33 -29.25 12.81
N PRO A 494 4.59 -30.13 13.51
CA PRO A 494 3.85 -29.72 14.67
C PRO A 494 4.83 -29.17 15.70
N GLU A 495 4.84 -27.87 15.87
CA GLU A 495 5.69 -27.19 16.83
C GLU A 495 4.81 -26.48 17.85
N ASN A 496 5.10 -26.66 19.13
CA ASN A 496 4.42 -25.94 20.19
C ASN A 496 4.93 -24.50 20.23
N VAL A 497 4.01 -23.55 20.14
CA VAL A 497 4.29 -22.12 20.06
C VAL A 497 3.43 -21.33 21.04
N VAL A 498 3.92 -20.19 21.46
CA VAL A 498 3.17 -19.18 22.19
C VAL A 498 2.82 -18.07 21.22
N VAL A 499 1.52 -17.82 21.06
CA VAL A 499 1.03 -16.69 20.27
C VAL A 499 0.71 -15.54 21.22
N THR A 500 1.22 -14.36 20.89
CA THR A 500 0.99 -13.12 21.65
C THR A 500 0.31 -12.08 20.79
N LEU A 501 -0.69 -11.39 21.36
CA LEU A 501 -1.37 -10.24 20.77
C LEU A 501 -1.20 -9.06 21.72
N THR A 502 -0.70 -7.93 21.21
CA THR A 502 -0.51 -6.70 21.99
C THR A 502 -1.76 -5.81 21.96
N GLN A 503 -1.84 -4.83 22.87
CA GLN A 503 -2.94 -3.83 22.89
C GLN A 503 -3.00 -3.02 21.60
N ASN A 504 -1.86 -2.84 20.92
CA ASN A 504 -1.75 -2.15 19.63
C ASN A 504 -2.12 -3.04 18.43
N GLY A 505 -2.59 -4.26 18.66
CA GLY A 505 -3.00 -5.19 17.61
C GLY A 505 -1.85 -5.84 16.86
N LEU A 506 -0.65 -5.92 17.44
CA LEU A 506 0.47 -6.65 16.86
C LEU A 506 0.46 -8.10 17.33
N ILE A 507 0.65 -9.03 16.40
CA ILE A 507 0.62 -10.48 16.66
C ILE A 507 1.90 -11.16 16.19
N LYS A 508 2.38 -12.13 16.96
CA LYS A 508 3.50 -13.01 16.60
C LYS A 508 3.36 -14.37 17.26
N LYS A 509 4.05 -15.39 16.73
CA LYS A 509 4.26 -16.67 17.41
C LYS A 509 5.73 -16.83 17.80
N VAL A 510 6.00 -17.47 18.91
CA VAL A 510 7.34 -17.77 19.43
C VAL A 510 7.39 -19.24 19.85
N PRO A 511 8.37 -20.05 19.39
CA PRO A 511 8.50 -21.44 19.85
C PRO A 511 8.58 -21.54 21.36
N THR A 512 7.86 -22.52 21.97
CA THR A 512 7.89 -22.74 23.43
C THR A 512 9.29 -23.06 23.91
N SER A 513 10.13 -23.70 23.10
CA SER A 513 11.54 -23.98 23.37
C SER A 513 12.39 -22.74 23.68
N SER A 514 11.91 -21.54 23.27
CA SER A 514 12.56 -20.26 23.55
C SER A 514 12.40 -19.78 24.99
N PHE A 515 11.48 -20.40 25.77
CA PHE A 515 11.18 -20.04 27.15
C PHE A 515 11.85 -21.03 28.12
N LYS A 516 13.01 -20.67 28.64
CA LYS A 516 13.74 -21.50 29.60
C LYS A 516 13.11 -21.43 31.00
N VAL A 517 12.86 -22.57 31.62
CA VAL A 517 12.35 -22.67 32.98
C VAL A 517 13.35 -22.06 33.97
N GLN A 518 12.89 -21.23 34.88
CA GLN A 518 13.64 -20.56 35.93
C GLN A 518 13.02 -20.85 37.29
N ARG A 519 13.78 -20.64 38.36
CA ARG A 519 13.27 -20.76 39.73
C ARG A 519 12.26 -19.64 40.04
N ARG A 520 11.22 -19.92 40.81
CA ARG A 520 10.27 -18.93 41.33
C ARG A 520 10.99 -17.76 42.01
N GLY A 521 10.40 -16.57 41.97
CA GLY A 521 11.01 -15.34 42.53
C GLY A 521 12.18 -14.79 41.73
N GLY A 522 12.45 -15.34 40.52
CA GLY A 522 13.45 -14.86 39.60
C GLY A 522 13.17 -13.46 39.08
N LYS A 523 14.21 -12.83 38.45
CA LYS A 523 14.06 -11.47 37.87
C LYS A 523 13.34 -11.46 36.54
N GLY A 524 13.12 -12.61 35.87
CA GLY A 524 12.55 -12.70 34.54
C GLY A 524 13.41 -12.01 33.45
N VAL A 525 12.95 -12.12 32.20
CA VAL A 525 13.54 -11.45 31.04
C VAL A 525 12.66 -10.23 30.69
N LYS A 526 13.27 -9.09 30.40
CA LYS A 526 12.53 -7.88 30.00
C LYS A 526 11.75 -8.19 28.72
N SER A 527 10.43 -8.01 28.75
CA SER A 527 9.57 -8.10 27.57
C SER A 527 9.81 -6.92 26.65
N ALA A 528 9.51 -7.04 25.35
CA ALA A 528 9.45 -5.88 24.47
C ALA A 528 8.44 -4.88 25.07
N ASP A 529 8.68 -3.58 24.89
CA ASP A 529 7.98 -2.46 25.56
C ASP A 529 6.46 -2.34 25.30
N GLU A 530 5.80 -3.38 24.80
CA GLU A 530 4.37 -3.36 24.44
C GLU A 530 3.56 -4.21 25.40
N SER A 531 2.46 -3.64 25.92
CA SER A 531 1.51 -4.35 26.78
C SER A 531 0.85 -5.51 26.04
N ILE A 532 1.04 -6.74 26.52
CA ILE A 532 0.38 -7.92 25.97
C ILE A 532 -1.09 -7.89 26.41
N MET A 533 -1.99 -7.98 25.43
CA MET A 533 -3.43 -8.07 25.66
C MET A 533 -3.88 -9.52 25.83
N GLU A 534 -3.42 -10.41 24.94
CA GLU A 534 -3.75 -11.82 24.94
C GLU A 534 -2.51 -12.69 24.65
N ILE A 535 -2.48 -13.87 25.28
CA ILE A 535 -1.41 -14.85 25.08
C ILE A 535 -2.01 -16.25 25.15
N ILE A 536 -1.60 -17.12 24.24
CA ILE A 536 -2.08 -18.51 24.18
C ILE A 536 -0.94 -19.45 23.77
N SER A 537 -0.85 -20.60 24.43
CA SER A 537 0.00 -21.72 24.02
C SER A 537 -0.80 -22.63 23.10
N THR A 538 -0.23 -22.99 21.95
CA THR A 538 -0.90 -23.75 20.91
C THR A 538 0.12 -24.46 20.02
N ASN A 539 -0.35 -25.18 19.01
CA ASN A 539 0.52 -25.82 18.03
C ASN A 539 0.38 -25.19 16.65
N THR A 540 1.43 -25.19 15.85
CA THR A 540 1.44 -24.63 14.48
C THR A 540 0.34 -25.18 13.59
N VAL A 541 -0.09 -26.43 13.80
CA VAL A 541 -1.16 -27.10 13.03
C VAL A 541 -2.58 -26.78 13.47
N ASP A 542 -2.75 -26.08 14.57
CA ASP A 542 -4.07 -25.76 15.14
C ASP A 542 -4.74 -24.59 14.45
N THR A 543 -6.05 -24.45 14.65
CA THR A 543 -6.82 -23.29 14.18
C THR A 543 -6.95 -22.29 15.31
N LEU A 544 -6.39 -21.09 15.14
CA LEU A 544 -6.56 -19.96 16.04
C LEU A 544 -7.81 -19.18 15.67
N MET A 545 -8.63 -18.91 16.66
CA MET A 545 -9.86 -18.12 16.55
C MET A 545 -9.70 -16.81 17.32
N PHE A 546 -10.10 -15.73 16.67
CA PHE A 546 -10.10 -14.37 17.21
C PHE A 546 -11.53 -13.91 17.44
N PHE A 547 -11.82 -13.37 18.60
CA PHE A 547 -13.14 -12.83 18.96
C PHE A 547 -13.03 -11.33 19.17
N THR A 548 -14.00 -10.59 18.62
CA THR A 548 -13.92 -9.12 18.57
C THR A 548 -14.92 -8.44 19.49
N ASN A 549 -14.69 -7.17 19.79
CA ASN A 549 -15.60 -6.30 20.55
C ASN A 549 -17.00 -6.16 19.90
N LYS A 550 -17.13 -6.48 18.60
CA LYS A 550 -18.41 -6.52 17.89
C LYS A 550 -19.10 -7.89 17.94
N GLY A 551 -18.59 -8.84 18.74
CA GLY A 551 -19.13 -10.20 18.87
C GLY A 551 -18.94 -11.06 17.62
N LYS A 552 -17.98 -10.74 16.76
CA LYS A 552 -17.59 -11.53 15.59
C LYS A 552 -16.44 -12.46 15.92
N MET A 553 -16.30 -13.50 15.10
CA MET A 553 -15.20 -14.44 15.15
C MET A 553 -14.50 -14.47 13.78
N TYR A 554 -13.18 -14.45 13.83
CA TYR A 554 -12.27 -14.70 12.71
C TYR A 554 -11.43 -15.93 13.01
N ARG A 555 -10.89 -16.59 12.01
CA ARG A 555 -10.00 -17.74 12.20
C ARG A 555 -8.86 -17.78 11.23
N THR A 556 -7.74 -18.33 11.66
CA THR A 556 -6.57 -18.63 10.81
C THR A 556 -5.88 -19.90 11.31
N ILE A 557 -5.02 -20.50 10.51
CA ILE A 557 -4.11 -21.55 10.98
C ILE A 557 -2.96 -20.85 11.70
N VAL A 558 -2.53 -21.39 12.84
CA VAL A 558 -1.44 -20.82 13.64
C VAL A 558 -0.15 -20.65 12.83
N ASP A 559 0.10 -21.53 11.87
CA ASP A 559 1.27 -21.42 10.98
C ASP A 559 1.31 -20.14 10.15
N ASN A 560 0.17 -19.56 9.82
CA ASN A 560 0.11 -18.29 9.08
C ASN A 560 0.58 -17.07 9.90
N ILE A 561 0.77 -17.23 11.22
CA ILE A 561 1.29 -16.18 12.08
C ILE A 561 2.82 -16.17 11.98
N PRO A 562 3.47 -15.01 11.76
CA PRO A 562 4.91 -14.96 11.61
C PRO A 562 5.62 -15.38 12.89
N THR A 563 6.67 -16.18 12.73
CA THR A 563 7.56 -16.54 13.81
C THR A 563 8.43 -15.35 14.19
N GLY A 564 8.43 -15.01 15.46
CA GLY A 564 9.24 -13.94 16.03
C GLY A 564 10.16 -14.43 17.14
N THR A 565 10.92 -13.50 17.69
CA THR A 565 11.70 -13.68 18.92
C THR A 565 10.98 -13.00 20.10
N ASN A 566 11.43 -13.25 21.32
CA ASN A 566 10.91 -12.56 22.51
C ASN A 566 11.04 -11.02 22.39
N ALA A 567 12.01 -10.51 21.64
CA ALA A 567 12.29 -9.09 21.44
C ALA A 567 11.65 -8.49 20.17
N SER A 568 11.08 -9.28 19.25
CA SER A 568 10.45 -8.76 18.03
C SER A 568 9.05 -8.17 18.31
N LYS A 569 8.62 -7.19 17.51
CA LYS A 569 7.31 -6.51 17.69
C LYS A 569 6.12 -7.28 17.13
N GLY A 570 6.31 -8.18 16.16
CA GLY A 570 5.22 -8.83 15.43
C GLY A 570 4.68 -8.00 14.28
N ILE A 571 3.55 -8.45 13.68
CA ILE A 571 2.86 -7.77 12.57
C ILE A 571 1.45 -7.36 12.97
N ALA A 572 0.87 -6.39 12.28
CA ALA A 572 -0.51 -5.97 12.53
C ALA A 572 -1.48 -7.11 12.23
N ILE A 573 -2.42 -7.37 13.15
CA ILE A 573 -3.42 -8.46 13.02
C ILE A 573 -4.29 -8.30 11.77
N ASN A 574 -4.49 -7.07 11.29
CA ASN A 574 -5.25 -6.77 10.07
C ASN A 574 -4.62 -7.37 8.80
N THR A 575 -3.33 -7.74 8.84
CA THR A 575 -2.68 -8.45 7.73
C THR A 575 -3.05 -9.93 7.68
N ILE A 576 -3.60 -10.49 8.77
CA ILE A 576 -4.01 -11.89 8.89
C ILE A 576 -5.51 -12.03 8.75
N VAL A 577 -6.30 -11.12 9.35
CA VAL A 577 -7.77 -11.13 9.35
C VAL A 577 -8.29 -9.74 8.99
N ASN A 578 -9.35 -9.68 8.15
CA ASN A 578 -9.94 -8.42 7.70
C ASN A 578 -10.91 -7.88 8.75
N LEU A 579 -10.40 -7.14 9.74
CA LEU A 579 -11.22 -6.43 10.71
C LEU A 579 -11.90 -5.21 10.08
N GLU A 580 -13.13 -4.92 10.52
CA GLU A 580 -13.85 -3.70 10.15
C GLU A 580 -13.30 -2.47 10.89
N ASN A 581 -13.70 -1.27 10.45
CA ASN A 581 -13.38 -0.03 11.16
C ASN A 581 -13.91 -0.10 12.59
N ASP A 582 -13.10 0.31 13.58
CA ASP A 582 -13.38 0.28 15.02
C ASP A 582 -13.58 -1.14 15.61
N GLU A 583 -13.24 -2.19 14.85
CA GLU A 583 -13.26 -3.56 15.33
C GLU A 583 -11.88 -3.94 15.86
N ARG A 584 -11.82 -4.50 17.07
CA ARG A 584 -10.58 -4.98 17.70
C ARG A 584 -10.78 -6.35 18.29
N VAL A 585 -9.75 -7.18 18.20
CA VAL A 585 -9.74 -8.48 18.86
C VAL A 585 -9.66 -8.27 20.37
N ILE A 586 -10.48 -9.02 21.13
CA ILE A 586 -10.55 -8.95 22.59
C ILE A 586 -10.28 -10.28 23.27
N ALA A 587 -10.34 -11.40 22.54
CA ALA A 587 -10.01 -12.72 23.04
C ALA A 587 -9.49 -13.62 21.91
N MET A 588 -8.63 -14.57 22.26
CA MET A 588 -8.13 -15.61 21.37
C MET A 588 -8.43 -16.99 21.98
N SER A 589 -8.67 -17.96 21.13
CA SER A 589 -8.76 -19.37 21.54
C SER A 589 -8.24 -20.28 20.43
N SER A 590 -7.61 -21.38 20.80
CA SER A 590 -7.07 -22.36 19.87
C SER A 590 -7.92 -23.62 19.83
N LEU A 591 -8.32 -24.02 18.64
CA LEU A 591 -8.99 -25.28 18.37
C LEU A 591 -7.95 -26.31 17.92
N TYR A 592 -7.69 -27.29 18.77
CA TYR A 592 -6.79 -28.39 18.44
C TYR A 592 -7.33 -29.20 17.26
N ARG A 593 -6.49 -29.52 16.29
CA ARG A 593 -6.87 -30.24 15.07
C ARG A 593 -7.50 -31.62 15.34
N LYS A 594 -7.19 -32.26 16.47
CA LYS A 594 -7.70 -33.58 16.89
C LYS A 594 -8.68 -33.48 18.07
N THR A 595 -9.41 -32.38 18.21
CA THR A 595 -10.35 -32.24 19.30
C THR A 595 -11.61 -33.08 19.07
N ASN A 596 -12.13 -33.70 20.12
CA ASN A 596 -13.44 -34.34 20.14
C ASN A 596 -14.53 -33.38 20.68
N ALA A 597 -14.20 -32.11 20.90
CA ALA A 597 -15.13 -31.13 21.44
C ALA A 597 -16.34 -30.93 20.51
N LYS A 598 -17.53 -30.96 21.08
CA LYS A 598 -18.78 -30.71 20.36
C LYS A 598 -19.24 -29.26 20.48
N TYR A 599 -18.79 -28.56 21.50
CA TYR A 599 -19.29 -27.22 21.83
C TYR A 599 -18.17 -26.19 21.95
N VAL A 600 -18.47 -24.98 21.48
CA VAL A 600 -17.76 -23.77 21.85
C VAL A 600 -18.50 -23.10 23.00
N VAL A 601 -17.77 -22.72 24.02
CA VAL A 601 -18.32 -22.03 25.20
C VAL A 601 -17.71 -20.66 25.33
N PHE A 602 -18.56 -19.67 25.55
CA PHE A 602 -18.16 -18.27 25.76
C PHE A 602 -18.52 -17.87 27.20
N VAL A 603 -17.64 -17.12 27.81
CA VAL A 603 -17.90 -16.43 29.06
C VAL A 603 -17.66 -14.95 28.89
N THR A 604 -18.58 -14.13 29.37
CA THR A 604 -18.46 -12.69 29.30
C THR A 604 -17.98 -12.09 30.62
N LYS A 605 -17.43 -10.88 30.53
CA LYS A 605 -17.00 -10.09 31.68
C LYS A 605 -18.06 -9.96 32.76
N GLN A 606 -19.35 -9.82 32.38
CA GLN A 606 -20.50 -9.72 33.28
C GLN A 606 -21.02 -11.08 33.76
N GLY A 607 -20.33 -12.18 33.51
CA GLY A 607 -20.66 -13.51 34.02
C GLY A 607 -21.75 -14.27 33.28
N LEU A 608 -21.97 -13.91 31.98
CA LEU A 608 -22.83 -14.73 31.12
C LEU A 608 -22.04 -15.91 30.57
N PHE A 609 -22.69 -17.05 30.46
CA PHE A 609 -22.18 -18.31 29.94
C PHE A 609 -23.00 -18.71 28.72
N LYS A 610 -22.35 -19.02 27.59
CA LYS A 610 -23.00 -19.45 26.38
C LYS A 610 -22.35 -20.71 25.82
N LYS A 611 -23.19 -21.71 25.50
CA LYS A 611 -22.77 -22.97 24.86
C LYS A 611 -23.41 -23.08 23.48
N THR A 612 -22.60 -23.33 22.44
CA THR A 612 -23.06 -23.44 21.05
C THR A 612 -22.35 -24.62 20.37
N TYR A 613 -22.98 -25.29 19.42
CA TYR A 613 -22.32 -26.33 18.62
C TYR A 613 -21.17 -25.77 17.80
N ILE A 614 -20.01 -26.43 17.87
CA ILE A 614 -18.80 -26.01 17.14
C ILE A 614 -19.01 -25.98 15.62
N GLU A 615 -19.83 -26.89 15.10
CA GLU A 615 -20.15 -26.98 13.68
C GLU A 615 -20.75 -25.69 13.11
N GLU A 616 -21.51 -24.92 13.93
CA GLU A 616 -22.06 -23.64 13.51
C GLU A 616 -21.00 -22.61 13.15
N TYR A 617 -19.78 -22.74 13.67
CA TYR A 617 -18.65 -21.85 13.42
C TYR A 617 -17.73 -22.39 12.31
N MET A 618 -17.79 -23.69 12.01
CA MET A 618 -16.91 -24.33 11.03
C MET A 618 -17.48 -24.38 9.61
N LYS A 619 -18.81 -24.24 9.44
CA LYS A 619 -19.52 -24.37 8.15
C LYS A 619 -19.18 -23.32 7.10
N THR A 620 -18.55 -22.22 7.44
CA THR A 620 -18.27 -21.11 6.49
C THR A 620 -16.81 -20.66 6.53
N ASN A 621 -16.21 -20.53 5.34
CA ASN A 621 -14.85 -19.98 5.15
C ASN A 621 -14.91 -18.50 4.69
N ARG A 622 -15.63 -17.65 5.42
CA ARG A 622 -15.72 -16.23 5.07
C ARG A 622 -14.56 -15.46 5.71
N ASN A 623 -13.82 -14.72 4.91
CA ASN A 623 -12.71 -13.87 5.39
C ASN A 623 -13.17 -12.63 6.19
N ASN A 624 -14.47 -12.28 6.12
CA ASN A 624 -15.05 -11.08 6.74
C ASN A 624 -15.61 -11.31 8.14
N GLY A 625 -15.20 -12.39 8.80
CA GLY A 625 -15.71 -12.76 10.10
C GLY A 625 -17.17 -13.25 10.11
N ILE A 626 -17.54 -13.96 11.16
CA ILE A 626 -18.91 -14.44 11.40
C ILE A 626 -19.38 -14.00 12.77
N ALA A 627 -20.67 -13.66 12.92
CA ALA A 627 -21.24 -13.35 14.21
C ALA A 627 -21.13 -14.57 15.13
N ALA A 628 -20.53 -14.40 16.31
CA ALA A 628 -20.24 -15.45 17.28
C ALA A 628 -21.13 -15.37 18.51
N ILE A 629 -21.38 -14.20 19.04
CA ILE A 629 -22.17 -13.95 20.25
C ILE A 629 -22.82 -12.57 20.15
N LYS A 630 -24.03 -12.43 20.71
CA LYS A 630 -24.65 -11.12 20.90
C LYS A 630 -24.25 -10.57 22.26
N LEU A 631 -23.38 -9.57 22.27
CA LEU A 631 -22.94 -8.89 23.48
C LEU A 631 -24.02 -7.89 23.97
N LYS A 632 -24.11 -7.69 25.28
CA LYS A 632 -24.84 -6.56 25.88
C LYS A 632 -23.99 -5.32 25.93
N GLU A 633 -24.58 -4.16 26.17
CA GLU A 633 -23.84 -2.91 26.37
C GLU A 633 -22.82 -3.07 27.52
N GLU A 634 -21.62 -2.56 27.30
CA GLU A 634 -20.46 -2.62 28.20
C GLU A 634 -19.99 -4.02 28.57
N ASP A 635 -20.47 -5.10 27.90
CA ASP A 635 -20.01 -6.47 28.12
C ASP A 635 -19.01 -6.89 27.04
N SER A 636 -18.11 -7.79 27.39
CA SER A 636 -17.10 -8.32 26.45
C SER A 636 -16.84 -9.81 26.76
N VAL A 637 -16.37 -10.52 25.73
CA VAL A 637 -15.90 -11.91 25.90
C VAL A 637 -14.58 -11.89 26.65
N VAL A 638 -14.43 -12.65 27.70
CA VAL A 638 -13.20 -12.79 28.47
C VAL A 638 -12.58 -14.18 28.37
N GLY A 639 -13.37 -15.19 28.02
CA GLY A 639 -12.91 -16.56 27.87
C GLY A 639 -13.71 -17.31 26.83
N VAL A 640 -13.00 -18.09 26.00
CA VAL A 640 -13.59 -19.01 25.05
C VAL A 640 -12.87 -20.34 25.19
N THR A 641 -13.62 -21.41 25.34
CA THR A 641 -13.09 -22.78 25.44
C THR A 641 -13.91 -23.76 24.63
N PHE A 642 -13.35 -24.94 24.40
CA PHE A 642 -13.99 -26.02 23.65
C PHE A 642 -14.23 -27.19 24.56
N LEU A 643 -15.48 -27.70 24.59
CA LEU A 643 -15.91 -28.74 25.48
C LEU A 643 -16.65 -29.87 24.74
N ASP A 644 -16.61 -31.07 25.27
CA ASP A 644 -17.62 -32.10 24.98
C ASP A 644 -18.75 -32.02 26.02
N GLU A 645 -18.53 -32.54 27.21
CA GLU A 645 -19.51 -32.54 28.32
C GLU A 645 -18.87 -32.26 29.68
N GLU A 646 -17.63 -31.71 29.63
CA GLU A 646 -16.89 -31.43 30.86
C GLU A 646 -17.57 -30.36 31.71
N ASP A 647 -17.34 -30.43 33.02
CA ASP A 647 -17.68 -29.37 33.95
C ASP A 647 -16.77 -28.17 33.78
N VAL A 648 -17.16 -27.01 34.27
CA VAL A 648 -16.38 -25.77 34.16
C VAL A 648 -16.28 -25.05 35.49
N ILE A 649 -15.14 -24.37 35.67
CA ILE A 649 -14.96 -23.47 36.80
C ILE A 649 -14.81 -22.05 36.22
N LEU A 650 -15.70 -21.14 36.66
CA LEU A 650 -15.54 -19.71 36.39
C LEU A 650 -14.83 -19.06 37.56
N ILE A 651 -13.82 -18.26 37.26
CA ILE A 651 -13.02 -17.54 38.24
C ILE A 651 -13.16 -16.03 37.97
N THR A 652 -13.32 -15.26 39.09
CA THR A 652 -13.44 -13.80 39.03
C THR A 652 -12.15 -13.13 39.48
N LYS A 653 -11.95 -11.89 39.03
CA LYS A 653 -10.82 -11.06 39.46
C LYS A 653 -10.80 -10.83 40.96
N GLY A 654 -11.97 -10.67 41.56
CA GLY A 654 -12.15 -10.51 43.01
C GLY A 654 -11.94 -11.76 43.85
N GLY A 655 -11.49 -12.87 43.24
CA GLY A 655 -11.11 -14.08 43.96
C GLY A 655 -12.26 -15.02 44.31
N TYR A 656 -13.36 -15.01 43.56
CA TYR A 656 -14.44 -16.00 43.67
C TYR A 656 -14.33 -17.02 42.54
N ALA A 657 -14.81 -18.25 42.83
CA ALA A 657 -14.91 -19.31 41.83
C ALA A 657 -16.24 -20.08 41.99
N ILE A 658 -16.82 -20.48 40.88
CA ILE A 658 -17.99 -21.35 40.82
C ILE A 658 -17.72 -22.52 39.89
N HIS A 659 -17.93 -23.75 40.38
CA HIS A 659 -17.81 -25.00 39.67
C HIS A 659 -19.20 -25.57 39.35
N PHE A 660 -19.55 -25.81 38.08
CA PHE A 660 -20.85 -26.33 37.70
C PHE A 660 -20.81 -27.25 36.48
N GLU A 661 -21.81 -28.14 36.35
CA GLU A 661 -21.98 -29.05 35.23
C GLU A 661 -22.50 -28.32 34.00
N THR A 662 -21.88 -28.60 32.83
CA THR A 662 -22.32 -28.03 31.55
C THR A 662 -23.41 -28.85 30.86
N LYS A 663 -23.64 -30.12 31.27
CA LYS A 663 -24.66 -31.03 30.74
C LYS A 663 -26.08 -30.48 30.84
N SER A 664 -26.39 -29.79 31.93
CA SER A 664 -27.71 -29.20 32.22
C SER A 664 -28.00 -27.94 31.37
N ILE A 665 -27.02 -27.44 30.57
CA ILE A 665 -27.14 -26.22 29.76
C ILE A 665 -27.35 -26.59 28.30
N ASN A 666 -28.54 -26.27 27.77
CA ASN A 666 -28.85 -26.50 26.39
C ASN A 666 -27.97 -25.61 25.45
N PRO A 667 -27.44 -26.18 24.35
CA PRO A 667 -26.77 -25.39 23.34
C PRO A 667 -27.75 -24.39 22.71
N ILE A 668 -27.27 -23.16 22.46
CA ILE A 668 -28.04 -22.06 21.87
C ILE A 668 -27.32 -21.49 20.64
N GLY A 669 -28.06 -20.90 19.70
CA GLY A 669 -27.54 -20.42 18.45
C GLY A 669 -26.57 -19.25 18.59
N ARG A 670 -25.79 -19.00 17.54
CA ARG A 670 -24.71 -17.98 17.50
C ARG A 670 -25.14 -16.56 17.87
N LEU A 671 -26.37 -16.16 17.52
CA LEU A 671 -26.87 -14.78 17.69
C LEU A 671 -27.52 -14.51 19.06
N THR A 672 -27.18 -15.27 20.07
CA THR A 672 -27.72 -15.17 21.45
C THR A 672 -26.65 -14.68 22.43
N SER A 673 -27.07 -14.12 23.58
CA SER A 673 -26.16 -13.58 24.60
C SER A 673 -25.72 -14.58 25.66
N GLY A 674 -26.40 -15.73 25.78
CA GLY A 674 -26.11 -16.73 26.82
C GLY A 674 -26.98 -16.63 28.05
N VAL A 675 -26.65 -17.44 29.11
CA VAL A 675 -27.34 -17.55 30.40
C VAL A 675 -26.39 -17.12 31.51
N LYS A 676 -26.93 -16.83 32.70
CA LYS A 676 -26.12 -16.45 33.86
C LYS A 676 -25.27 -17.64 34.34
N GLY A 677 -23.94 -17.49 34.29
CA GLY A 677 -22.95 -18.46 34.77
C GLY A 677 -22.62 -18.25 36.26
N ILE A 678 -22.28 -17.03 36.64
CA ILE A 678 -21.93 -16.62 38.00
C ILE A 678 -22.67 -15.33 38.39
N LYS A 679 -22.95 -15.15 39.70
CA LYS A 679 -23.45 -13.87 40.24
C LYS A 679 -22.25 -13.08 40.77
N LEU A 680 -21.91 -12.03 40.12
CA LEU A 680 -20.80 -11.15 40.48
C LEU A 680 -21.14 -10.27 41.69
N SER A 681 -20.12 -9.91 42.47
CA SER A 681 -20.17 -8.84 43.46
C SER A 681 -20.09 -7.49 42.75
N GLU A 682 -20.35 -6.39 43.47
CA GLU A 682 -20.20 -5.03 42.95
C GLU A 682 -18.76 -4.78 42.54
N ASN A 683 -18.54 -4.29 41.33
CA ASN A 683 -17.23 -4.05 40.69
C ASN A 683 -16.36 -5.30 40.45
N ASP A 684 -16.91 -6.53 40.53
CA ASP A 684 -16.18 -7.73 40.19
C ASP A 684 -16.48 -8.17 38.76
N GLU A 685 -15.52 -8.84 38.13
CA GLU A 685 -15.56 -9.29 36.74
C GLU A 685 -15.07 -10.73 36.64
N VAL A 686 -15.59 -11.48 35.66
CA VAL A 686 -15.01 -12.78 35.34
C VAL A 686 -13.63 -12.58 34.73
N GLU A 687 -12.67 -13.36 35.21
CA GLU A 687 -11.31 -13.38 34.70
C GLU A 687 -11.12 -14.51 33.70
N ASN A 688 -11.55 -15.73 34.02
CA ASN A 688 -11.30 -16.90 33.17
C ASN A 688 -12.36 -17.98 33.31
N ILE A 689 -12.38 -18.91 32.36
CA ILE A 689 -13.11 -20.18 32.38
C ILE A 689 -12.14 -21.33 32.24
N LEU A 690 -12.20 -22.28 33.14
CA LEU A 690 -11.40 -23.49 33.16
C LEU A 690 -12.26 -24.72 32.89
N PRO A 691 -12.02 -25.47 31.80
CA PRO A 691 -12.65 -26.80 31.64
C PRO A 691 -12.00 -27.79 32.60
N VAL A 692 -12.80 -28.59 33.26
CA VAL A 692 -12.35 -29.60 34.24
C VAL A 692 -12.00 -30.88 33.51
N HIS A 693 -10.70 -31.17 33.38
CA HIS A 693 -10.22 -32.41 32.77
C HIS A 693 -9.88 -33.44 33.82
N LYS A 694 -10.22 -34.72 33.55
CA LYS A 694 -9.98 -35.84 34.48
C LYS A 694 -8.50 -36.12 34.79
N THR A 695 -7.59 -35.50 34.06
CA THR A 695 -6.14 -35.71 34.16
C THR A 695 -5.38 -34.64 34.94
N THR A 696 -6.08 -33.60 35.41
CA THR A 696 -5.49 -32.49 36.18
C THR A 696 -6.21 -32.33 37.53
N ASP A 697 -5.43 -32.35 38.60
CA ASP A 697 -5.93 -32.36 39.97
C ASP A 697 -5.73 -31.02 40.70
N SER A 698 -5.08 -30.05 40.08
CA SER A 698 -4.73 -28.78 40.70
C SER A 698 -5.02 -27.57 39.82
N ILE A 699 -5.33 -26.44 40.45
CA ILE A 699 -5.54 -25.14 39.80
C ILE A 699 -4.51 -24.16 40.33
N ALA A 700 -3.73 -23.56 39.45
CA ALA A 700 -2.86 -22.42 39.76
C ALA A 700 -3.68 -21.13 39.74
N ILE A 701 -3.42 -20.24 40.71
CA ILE A 701 -4.08 -18.94 40.87
C ILE A 701 -2.99 -17.90 41.09
N ILE A 702 -2.93 -16.90 40.24
CA ILE A 702 -1.88 -15.87 40.22
C ILE A 702 -2.50 -14.47 40.29
N GLY A 703 -2.06 -13.68 41.27
CA GLY A 703 -2.45 -12.29 41.45
C GLY A 703 -1.59 -11.33 40.62
N LYS A 704 -2.14 -10.15 40.40
CA LYS A 704 -1.47 -9.06 39.65
C LYS A 704 -0.13 -8.65 40.27
N ASP A 705 0.03 -8.82 41.54
CA ASP A 705 1.24 -8.51 42.35
C ASP A 705 2.35 -9.57 42.23
N GLY A 706 2.16 -10.61 41.40
CA GLY A 706 3.12 -11.70 41.20
C GLY A 706 3.14 -12.73 42.33
N LEU A 707 2.17 -12.68 43.27
CA LEU A 707 1.93 -13.72 44.21
C LEU A 707 1.07 -14.82 43.60
N GLY A 708 1.29 -16.07 44.02
CA GLY A 708 0.50 -17.17 43.50
C GLY A 708 0.58 -18.41 44.33
N LYS A 709 -0.40 -19.29 44.11
CA LYS A 709 -0.55 -20.60 44.76
C LYS A 709 -1.18 -21.60 43.81
N LYS A 710 -1.15 -22.88 44.20
CA LYS A 710 -2.01 -23.90 43.60
C LYS A 710 -2.98 -24.46 44.67
N MET A 711 -4.15 -24.88 44.21
CA MET A 711 -5.20 -25.51 45.06
C MET A 711 -5.62 -26.82 44.41
N GLU A 712 -6.06 -27.79 45.22
CA GLU A 712 -6.62 -29.04 44.72
C GLU A 712 -8.00 -28.82 44.11
N LEU A 713 -8.31 -29.56 43.03
CA LEU A 713 -9.64 -29.53 42.43
C LEU A 713 -10.77 -29.89 43.43
N SER A 714 -10.48 -30.76 44.39
CA SER A 714 -11.39 -31.13 45.49
C SER A 714 -11.84 -29.93 46.35
N ASP A 715 -11.07 -28.84 46.34
CA ASP A 715 -11.44 -27.59 47.04
C ASP A 715 -12.56 -26.80 46.36
N PHE A 716 -12.95 -27.18 45.15
CA PHE A 716 -13.96 -26.50 44.34
C PHE A 716 -15.22 -27.36 44.24
N PRO A 717 -16.13 -27.31 45.25
CA PRO A 717 -17.35 -28.15 45.26
C PRO A 717 -18.24 -27.79 44.05
N LEU A 718 -18.90 -28.83 43.53
CA LEU A 718 -19.91 -28.69 42.49
C LEU A 718 -21.10 -27.89 42.99
N GLN A 719 -21.56 -26.90 42.25
CA GLN A 719 -22.64 -25.98 42.60
C GLN A 719 -23.62 -25.78 41.45
N GLY A 720 -24.81 -25.26 41.75
CA GLY A 720 -25.71 -24.78 40.69
C GLY A 720 -25.17 -23.50 40.05
N ARG A 721 -25.25 -23.39 38.71
CA ARG A 721 -24.83 -22.17 37.95
C ARG A 721 -25.59 -20.91 38.43
N GLY A 722 -24.98 -19.75 38.27
CA GLY A 722 -25.60 -18.47 38.60
C GLY A 722 -25.57 -18.12 40.10
N GLY A 723 -24.92 -18.97 40.93
CA GLY A 723 -24.57 -18.66 42.32
C GLY A 723 -23.41 -17.68 42.43
N LYS A 724 -23.09 -17.27 43.67
CA LYS A 724 -21.96 -16.39 44.00
C LYS A 724 -20.61 -17.11 43.94
N GLY A 725 -20.62 -18.45 44.07
CA GLY A 725 -19.40 -19.25 44.18
C GLY A 725 -18.76 -19.17 45.57
N ILE A 726 -17.52 -19.64 45.67
CA ILE A 726 -16.71 -19.67 46.89
C ILE A 726 -15.53 -18.69 46.76
N ILE A 727 -15.04 -18.20 47.89
CA ILE A 727 -13.81 -17.40 47.92
C ILE A 727 -12.62 -18.35 47.82
N ILE A 728 -11.74 -18.09 46.81
CA ILE A 728 -10.53 -18.88 46.54
C ILE A 728 -9.25 -18.07 46.72
N TYR A 729 -9.33 -16.75 46.74
CA TYR A 729 -8.18 -15.88 46.86
C TYR A 729 -8.57 -14.56 47.55
N LYS A 730 -7.67 -14.02 48.39
CA LYS A 730 -7.88 -12.76 49.13
C LYS A 730 -6.74 -11.74 48.91
N GLY A 731 -5.99 -11.88 47.84
CA GLY A 731 -4.89 -10.97 47.44
C GLY A 731 -5.32 -9.86 46.50
N ALA A 732 -4.38 -9.40 45.68
CA ALA A 732 -4.66 -8.52 44.57
C ALA A 732 -5.52 -9.19 43.49
N ASP A 733 -6.05 -8.45 42.52
CA ASP A 733 -6.85 -9.00 41.42
C ASP A 733 -6.16 -10.21 40.80
N ILE A 734 -6.92 -11.29 40.57
CA ILE A 734 -6.45 -12.44 39.83
C ILE A 734 -6.29 -12.02 38.36
N VAL A 735 -5.14 -12.34 37.79
CA VAL A 735 -4.79 -12.07 36.38
C VAL A 735 -4.44 -13.32 35.59
N GLY A 736 -4.45 -14.47 36.25
CA GLY A 736 -4.24 -15.75 35.59
C GLY A 736 -4.65 -16.92 36.46
N SER A 737 -5.31 -17.87 35.82
CA SER A 737 -5.72 -19.15 36.43
C SER A 737 -5.60 -20.26 35.40
N GLU A 738 -5.02 -21.41 35.79
CA GLU A 738 -4.80 -22.55 34.89
C GLU A 738 -4.97 -23.88 35.57
N MET A 739 -5.58 -24.85 34.87
CA MET A 739 -5.57 -26.26 35.28
C MET A 739 -4.18 -26.84 35.04
N ILE A 740 -3.52 -27.30 36.07
CA ILE A 740 -2.13 -27.76 36.04
C ILE A 740 -1.93 -29.15 36.56
N ALA A 741 -0.94 -29.84 36.00
CA ALA A 741 -0.30 -31.03 36.57
C ALA A 741 1.12 -30.69 37.08
N ASP A 742 1.74 -31.57 37.83
CA ASP A 742 3.05 -31.32 38.46
C ASP A 742 4.21 -31.17 37.40
N GLU A 743 4.03 -31.69 36.21
CA GLU A 743 5.05 -31.65 35.16
C GLU A 743 4.87 -30.47 34.18
N ASP A 744 3.86 -29.66 34.38
CA ASP A 744 3.61 -28.49 33.51
C ASP A 744 4.54 -27.31 33.84
N ASN A 745 4.61 -26.38 32.91
CA ASN A 745 5.29 -25.10 33.09
C ASN A 745 4.29 -23.95 32.88
N LEU A 746 4.41 -22.92 33.70
CA LEU A 746 3.64 -21.68 33.53
C LEU A 746 4.54 -20.54 33.05
N LEU A 747 4.08 -19.82 32.04
CA LEU A 747 4.67 -18.56 31.58
C LEU A 747 3.91 -17.41 32.23
N LEU A 748 4.58 -16.67 33.11
CA LEU A 748 4.08 -15.45 33.76
C LEU A 748 4.57 -14.26 32.94
N VAL A 749 3.63 -13.43 32.49
CA VAL A 749 3.92 -12.28 31.61
C VAL A 749 3.41 -10.98 32.25
N GLY A 750 4.25 -9.97 32.26
CA GLY A 750 3.96 -8.65 32.80
C GLY A 750 5.11 -7.69 32.48
N ASP A 751 5.57 -6.92 33.46
CA ASP A 751 6.76 -6.07 33.31
C ASP A 751 7.98 -6.90 32.86
N LYS A 752 7.99 -8.17 33.20
CA LYS A 752 8.97 -9.17 32.81
C LYS A 752 8.28 -10.50 32.54
N THR A 753 8.92 -11.32 31.74
CA THR A 753 8.44 -12.67 31.43
C THR A 753 9.28 -13.71 32.16
N LEU A 754 8.64 -14.62 32.86
CA LEU A 754 9.27 -15.71 33.62
C LEU A 754 8.54 -17.03 33.37
N CYS A 755 9.25 -18.07 32.99
CA CYS A 755 8.76 -19.42 32.92
C CYS A 755 9.15 -20.17 34.18
N ILE A 756 8.16 -20.76 34.90
CA ILE A 756 8.35 -21.51 36.15
C ILE A 756 7.74 -22.90 36.05
N SER A 757 8.32 -23.88 36.75
CA SER A 757 7.69 -25.19 36.93
C SER A 757 6.52 -25.13 37.89
N THR A 758 5.42 -25.85 37.60
CA THR A 758 4.27 -25.98 38.50
C THR A 758 4.59 -26.67 39.79
N LYS A 759 5.68 -27.48 39.82
CA LYS A 759 6.22 -28.08 41.09
C LYS A 759 6.68 -27.01 42.08
N ASP A 760 7.13 -25.86 41.60
CA ASP A 760 7.61 -24.79 42.49
C ASP A 760 6.50 -23.91 43.03
N ILE A 761 5.24 -24.11 42.60
CA ILE A 761 4.07 -23.35 43.09
C ILE A 761 3.58 -23.98 44.36
N PRO A 762 3.45 -23.24 45.47
CA PRO A 762 3.03 -23.81 46.75
C PRO A 762 1.55 -24.24 46.74
N MET A 763 1.24 -25.39 47.28
CA MET A 763 -0.14 -25.83 47.54
C MET A 763 -0.64 -25.13 48.81
N LEU A 764 -1.67 -24.32 48.70
CA LEU A 764 -2.18 -23.51 49.83
C LEU A 764 -3.72 -23.46 49.82
N GLY A 765 -4.31 -23.32 51.03
CA GLY A 765 -5.78 -23.27 51.18
C GLY A 765 -6.45 -22.02 50.62
N LYS A 766 -7.81 -22.03 50.65
CA LYS A 766 -8.73 -21.06 50.00
C LYS A 766 -8.45 -19.60 50.30
N THR A 767 -8.06 -19.24 51.50
CA THR A 767 -7.91 -17.84 51.97
C THR A 767 -6.46 -17.32 51.88
N ALA A 768 -5.49 -18.16 51.49
CA ALA A 768 -4.09 -17.78 51.39
C ALA A 768 -3.85 -16.93 50.15
N VAL A 769 -2.97 -15.98 50.27
CA VAL A 769 -2.56 -15.04 49.16
C VAL A 769 -1.50 -15.67 48.24
N GLY A 770 -0.80 -16.71 48.71
CA GLY A 770 0.25 -17.34 47.92
C GLY A 770 1.66 -16.82 48.26
N ASN A 771 2.64 -17.32 47.51
CA ASN A 771 4.06 -16.90 47.63
C ASN A 771 4.49 -16.13 46.36
N ILE A 772 5.61 -15.40 46.46
CA ILE A 772 6.19 -14.71 45.33
C ILE A 772 6.61 -15.71 44.27
N LEU A 773 5.97 -15.66 43.10
CA LEU A 773 6.34 -16.41 41.89
C LEU A 773 7.26 -15.63 41.00
N ILE A 774 6.98 -14.32 40.83
CA ILE A 774 7.81 -13.37 40.06
C ILE A 774 7.89 -12.03 40.83
N LYS A 775 9.02 -11.33 40.71
CA LYS A 775 9.18 -9.96 41.22
C LYS A 775 8.73 -8.94 40.22
N GLY A 776 7.58 -8.35 40.40
CA GLY A 776 6.95 -7.36 39.51
C GLY A 776 5.48 -7.68 39.21
N ASN A 777 4.81 -6.82 38.46
CA ASN A 777 3.42 -7.03 38.10
C ASN A 777 3.29 -8.10 37.02
N VAL A 778 2.25 -8.90 37.15
CA VAL A 778 1.80 -9.88 36.16
C VAL A 778 0.56 -9.35 35.47
N SER A 779 0.46 -9.51 34.17
CA SER A 779 -0.70 -9.13 33.36
C SER A 779 -1.43 -10.35 32.78
N LYS A 780 -0.70 -11.41 32.47
CA LYS A 780 -1.24 -12.65 31.89
C LYS A 780 -0.42 -13.87 32.32
N VAL A 781 -1.09 -15.02 32.31
CA VAL A 781 -0.49 -16.33 32.59
C VAL A 781 -0.92 -17.30 31.50
N VAL A 782 -0.05 -18.19 31.10
CA VAL A 782 -0.37 -19.26 30.14
C VAL A 782 0.42 -20.52 30.46
N LYS A 783 -0.24 -21.66 30.35
CA LYS A 783 0.37 -23.00 30.49
C LYS A 783 1.10 -23.35 29.17
N LEU A 784 2.37 -23.78 29.26
CA LEU A 784 3.21 -24.18 28.15
C LEU A 784 3.16 -25.70 27.91
#